data_386fec727ce4073c9994a8832628353b
#
_entry.id   386fec727ce4073c9994a8832628353b
#
_cell.length_a   1.000
_cell.length_b   1.000
_cell.length_c   1.000
_cell.angle_alpha   90.00
_cell.angle_beta   90.00
_cell.angle_gamma   90.00
#
_symmetry.space_group_name_H-M   'P 1'
#
loop_
_entity.id
_entity.type
_entity.pdbx_description
1 polymer ?
#
loop_
_entity_poly.entity_id
_entity_poly.type
_entity_poly.pdbx_seq_one_letter_code
_entity_poly.pdbx_strand_id
1 'polypeptide(L)'
;SVQFQETYWETDVLPAFVDFLKKHPSEMLFVSLKKEGGDSEAYRQLLSASLNDKALAPYVLQDFKNDLPLGEARGKLLFMHRDRILKEYPGAQCHGWDDNVTCWVTLKDMQGNETQVSVEDEYGYPSGKKAAYKGHITWKNMQAAMKNKGKQNRWYISFASATALPVAGPAAFSDVVNPMLAKQTQGLKQACGIVLVDFAGTPDARTLIDNLILSNNPKKVAMPLRFKEGKLRIAQLTDVHWEPNSEKSEKNPETILKVLEMEKPDVVILTGDVVTDKPAVKGWQKVVDMMEKAEIPFAVTMGNHDAENLSEDSIYHILCQSRLFIGEKGPESLSGTGNYILPVYASDGTDKVNALLYCLDSNDYTSDSEKYGNYAWIDRNQINWYLEQSRVYAEKNQGKPLPALAFFHIALPEYKHLHGRPDMYGHLGEDGGCPKINSGMFHAMIEAGDVMGVFAGHDHDNDYIGQEYGIALAYGRVSGHDAYGDLERGARIIELQEGKRQFDTWIATPSGKSLAYYYPSAITSDDEAVTPLPAKQVNPTKNGVSYIYYEGKFKHTDHFKTNGVKKDEGTMPNFSILNAPVKDHFGYEFKSYIHIPKTGVYNFYLYSDDGSLLYIDGKVVIDNNGSHSAARKGGKIALEEGFHELHLLYFEDYMGQELKVKISSRWMEEQFISDKMVFLSE
;
A
#
# COMPACT_ATOMS: atom_id res chain seq x y z
N SER A 1 21.20 16.39 -33.67
CA SER A 1 22.09 17.54 -33.87
C SER A 1 21.27 18.76 -34.27
N VAL A 2 21.33 19.78 -33.47
CA VAL A 2 20.71 21.08 -33.80
C VAL A 2 21.68 21.80 -34.75
N GLN A 3 21.25 22.12 -35.94
CA GLN A 3 22.07 22.71 -37.01
C GLN A 3 22.69 24.08 -36.69
N PHE A 4 22.42 24.64 -35.50
CA PHE A 4 22.80 26.00 -35.11
C PHE A 4 23.38 26.15 -33.71
N GLN A 5 23.65 25.04 -33.03
CA GLN A 5 24.26 25.04 -31.70
C GLN A 5 25.46 24.09 -31.66
N GLU A 6 26.64 24.64 -31.40
CA GLU A 6 27.84 23.85 -31.20
C GLU A 6 27.70 23.04 -29.92
N THR A 7 27.97 21.74 -29.99
CA THR A 7 27.97 20.83 -28.86
C THR A 7 29.32 20.15 -28.82
N TYR A 8 30.01 20.32 -27.72
CA TYR A 8 31.38 19.80 -27.53
C TYR A 8 31.36 18.48 -26.79
N TRP A 9 32.14 17.54 -27.29
CA TRP A 9 32.20 16.18 -26.75
C TRP A 9 32.62 16.17 -25.29
N GLU A 10 33.72 16.87 -24.92
CA GLU A 10 34.29 16.84 -23.59
C GLU A 10 33.48 17.63 -22.57
N THR A 11 32.82 18.70 -22.94
CA THR A 11 32.16 19.62 -22.01
C THR A 11 30.66 19.41 -21.90
N ASP A 12 30.02 18.90 -22.96
CA ASP A 12 28.58 18.80 -23.02
C ASP A 12 28.11 17.33 -23.04
N VAL A 13 28.81 16.41 -23.74
CA VAL A 13 28.34 15.06 -23.97
C VAL A 13 28.85 14.08 -22.91
N LEU A 14 30.17 14.05 -22.67
CA LEU A 14 30.77 13.12 -21.68
C LEU A 14 30.26 13.33 -20.26
N PRO A 15 30.17 14.58 -19.74
CA PRO A 15 29.63 14.80 -18.41
C PRO A 15 28.18 14.34 -18.28
N ALA A 16 27.36 14.52 -19.33
CA ALA A 16 25.97 14.07 -19.34
C ALA A 16 25.85 12.54 -19.26
N PHE A 17 26.71 11.79 -19.97
CA PHE A 17 26.74 10.33 -19.88
C PHE A 17 27.15 9.85 -18.47
N VAL A 18 28.19 10.44 -17.91
CA VAL A 18 28.68 10.09 -16.57
C VAL A 18 27.65 10.44 -15.51
N ASP A 19 27.02 11.60 -15.58
CA ASP A 19 25.99 12.03 -14.65
C ASP A 19 24.76 11.11 -14.73
N PHE A 20 24.32 10.77 -15.94
CA PHE A 20 23.21 9.83 -16.14
C PHE A 20 23.51 8.46 -15.53
N LEU A 21 24.66 7.85 -15.84
CA LEU A 21 25.01 6.52 -15.32
C LEU A 21 25.26 6.49 -13.81
N LYS A 22 25.70 7.61 -13.21
CA LYS A 22 25.79 7.76 -11.77
C LYS A 22 24.40 7.79 -11.10
N LYS A 23 23.46 8.53 -11.69
CA LYS A 23 22.10 8.65 -11.18
C LYS A 23 21.25 7.41 -11.45
N HIS A 24 21.55 6.70 -12.53
CA HIS A 24 20.79 5.53 -12.98
C HIS A 24 21.70 4.31 -13.21
N PRO A 25 22.29 3.72 -12.16
CA PRO A 25 23.25 2.63 -12.27
C PRO A 25 22.65 1.32 -12.80
N SER A 26 21.35 1.21 -12.84
CA SER A 26 20.60 0.09 -13.44
C SER A 26 20.47 0.19 -14.96
N GLU A 27 20.71 1.37 -15.51
CA GLU A 27 20.56 1.65 -16.93
C GLU A 27 21.84 1.39 -17.71
N MET A 28 21.71 1.32 -19.04
CA MET A 28 22.80 1.19 -20.00
C MET A 28 22.63 2.24 -21.09
N LEU A 29 23.74 2.79 -21.57
CA LEU A 29 23.71 3.71 -22.72
C LEU A 29 24.28 3.03 -23.98
N PHE A 30 23.55 3.17 -25.11
CA PHE A 30 24.01 2.81 -26.43
C PHE A 30 24.36 4.07 -27.18
N VAL A 31 25.60 4.18 -27.66
CA VAL A 31 26.08 5.37 -28.38
C VAL A 31 26.62 4.96 -29.75
N SER A 32 25.90 5.33 -30.81
CA SER A 32 26.35 5.15 -32.19
C SER A 32 27.30 6.28 -32.59
N LEU A 33 28.51 5.95 -32.96
CA LEU A 33 29.55 6.90 -33.40
C LEU A 33 29.75 6.81 -34.90
N LYS A 34 29.62 7.93 -35.61
CA LYS A 34 29.90 8.10 -37.03
C LYS A 34 30.68 9.38 -37.25
N LYS A 35 31.81 9.27 -37.93
CA LYS A 35 32.59 10.41 -38.37
C LYS A 35 32.01 10.94 -39.70
N GLU A 36 31.57 12.19 -39.72
CA GLU A 36 30.99 12.81 -40.92
C GLU A 36 31.96 13.75 -41.66
N GLY A 37 33.07 14.12 -41.03
CA GLY A 37 34.04 15.04 -41.64
C GLY A 37 35.33 15.14 -40.82
N GLY A 38 36.30 15.96 -41.29
CA GLY A 38 37.53 16.27 -40.60
C GLY A 38 38.62 15.18 -40.73
N ASP A 39 39.74 15.37 -40.00
CA ASP A 39 40.88 14.47 -40.02
C ASP A 39 40.64 13.22 -39.22
N SER A 40 41.00 12.05 -39.80
CA SER A 40 40.76 10.76 -39.17
C SER A 40 41.71 10.48 -38.02
N GLU A 41 42.94 10.99 -38.06
CA GLU A 41 43.90 10.77 -36.98
C GLU A 41 43.57 11.64 -35.78
N ALA A 42 43.20 12.91 -36.00
CA ALA A 42 42.71 13.79 -34.94
C ALA A 42 41.48 13.19 -34.24
N TYR A 43 40.55 12.61 -35.01
CA TYR A 43 39.37 11.91 -34.43
C TYR A 43 39.73 10.71 -33.58
N ARG A 44 40.70 9.88 -34.01
CA ARG A 44 41.22 8.75 -33.20
C ARG A 44 41.86 9.22 -31.92
N GLN A 45 42.70 10.27 -31.97
CA GLN A 45 43.35 10.78 -30.78
C GLN A 45 42.34 11.34 -29.77
N LEU A 46 41.37 12.09 -30.22
CA LEU A 46 40.29 12.61 -29.39
C LEU A 46 39.48 11.49 -28.72
N LEU A 47 39.05 10.51 -29.48
CA LEU A 47 38.29 9.37 -28.94
C LEU A 47 39.13 8.53 -27.97
N SER A 48 40.43 8.30 -28.27
CA SER A 48 41.35 7.60 -27.37
C SER A 48 41.52 8.36 -26.04
N ALA A 49 41.70 9.67 -26.10
CA ALA A 49 41.78 10.50 -24.91
C ALA A 49 40.50 10.41 -24.05
N SER A 50 39.35 10.48 -24.72
CA SER A 50 38.05 10.40 -24.04
C SER A 50 37.81 9.03 -23.39
N LEU A 51 38.11 7.93 -24.06
CA LEU A 51 37.93 6.57 -23.53
C LEU A 51 38.86 6.26 -22.35
N ASN A 52 40.00 6.96 -22.25
CA ASN A 52 40.96 6.85 -21.17
C ASN A 52 40.73 7.94 -20.08
N ASP A 53 39.77 8.82 -20.24
CA ASP A 53 39.42 9.81 -19.23
C ASP A 53 38.99 9.12 -17.93
N LYS A 54 39.54 9.57 -16.80
CA LYS A 54 39.31 8.94 -15.48
C LYS A 54 37.82 8.96 -15.06
N ALA A 55 37.05 9.93 -15.55
CA ALA A 55 35.64 10.03 -15.22
C ALA A 55 34.79 9.09 -16.08
N LEU A 56 35.15 8.87 -17.36
CA LEU A 56 34.38 8.03 -18.28
C LEU A 56 34.81 6.57 -18.30
N ALA A 57 36.12 6.28 -18.23
CA ALA A 57 36.66 4.92 -18.38
C ALA A 57 35.98 3.85 -17.50
N PRO A 58 35.58 4.11 -16.24
CA PRO A 58 34.90 3.14 -15.40
C PRO A 58 33.51 2.72 -15.93
N TYR A 59 32.90 3.55 -16.78
CA TYR A 59 31.58 3.32 -17.33
C TYR A 59 31.60 2.69 -18.73
N VAL A 60 32.74 2.65 -19.41
CA VAL A 60 32.83 2.05 -20.76
C VAL A 60 32.78 0.53 -20.66
N LEU A 61 31.92 -0.10 -21.47
CA LEU A 61 31.85 -1.56 -21.61
C LEU A 61 33.02 -2.03 -22.48
N GLN A 62 34.03 -2.62 -21.84
CA GLN A 62 35.29 -3.00 -22.50
C GLN A 62 35.16 -4.30 -23.30
N ASP A 63 34.47 -5.31 -22.76
CA ASP A 63 34.40 -6.67 -23.30
C ASP A 63 33.01 -6.98 -23.84
N PHE A 64 32.50 -6.16 -24.76
CA PHE A 64 31.20 -6.39 -25.37
C PHE A 64 31.16 -7.72 -26.15
N LYS A 65 30.12 -8.52 -25.88
CA LYS A 65 29.74 -9.73 -26.62
C LYS A 65 28.31 -9.59 -27.14
N ASN A 66 28.05 -10.13 -28.33
CA ASN A 66 26.73 -10.02 -28.98
C ASN A 66 25.58 -10.67 -28.18
N ASP A 67 25.89 -11.62 -27.31
CA ASP A 67 24.94 -12.36 -26.46
C ASP A 67 25.02 -11.96 -24.98
N LEU A 68 25.75 -10.87 -24.65
CA LEU A 68 25.85 -10.37 -23.29
C LEU A 68 24.48 -10.05 -22.71
N PRO A 69 24.09 -10.63 -21.57
CA PRO A 69 22.86 -10.28 -20.88
C PRO A 69 22.85 -8.79 -20.49
N LEU A 70 21.70 -8.11 -20.66
CA LEU A 70 21.56 -6.71 -20.32
C LEU A 70 21.92 -6.41 -18.84
N GLY A 71 21.67 -7.36 -17.95
CA GLY A 71 22.04 -7.29 -16.55
C GLY A 71 23.54 -7.10 -16.30
N GLU A 72 24.40 -7.68 -17.13
CA GLU A 72 25.86 -7.56 -17.05
C GLU A 72 26.39 -6.23 -17.64
N ALA A 73 25.57 -5.57 -18.47
CA ALA A 73 25.89 -4.28 -19.10
C ALA A 73 25.36 -3.07 -18.34
N ARG A 74 24.68 -3.28 -17.20
CA ARG A 74 24.11 -2.18 -16.39
C ARG A 74 25.20 -1.26 -15.87
N GLY A 75 24.89 0.04 -15.81
CA GLY A 75 25.82 1.09 -15.42
C GLY A 75 26.93 1.32 -16.44
N LYS A 76 26.79 0.77 -17.67
CA LYS A 76 27.82 0.84 -18.69
C LYS A 76 27.37 1.56 -19.95
N LEU A 77 28.34 2.03 -20.69
CA LEU A 77 28.24 2.70 -21.98
C LEU A 77 28.77 1.74 -23.04
N LEU A 78 27.93 1.36 -24.04
CA LEU A 78 28.35 0.64 -25.21
C LEU A 78 28.50 1.59 -26.41
N PHE A 79 29.72 1.66 -26.97
CA PHE A 79 29.97 2.33 -28.23
C PHE A 79 29.72 1.41 -29.41
N MET A 80 28.93 1.88 -30.36
CA MET A 80 28.66 1.22 -31.67
C MET A 80 29.37 2.03 -32.76
N HIS A 81 30.52 1.52 -33.22
CA HIS A 81 31.39 2.21 -34.20
C HIS A 81 30.93 1.94 -35.61
N ARG A 82 30.49 2.98 -36.32
CA ARG A 82 30.11 2.92 -37.75
C ARG A 82 31.29 3.08 -38.70
N ASP A 83 32.44 3.50 -38.15
CA ASP A 83 33.66 3.78 -38.93
C ASP A 83 34.71 2.69 -38.76
N ARG A 84 35.23 2.19 -39.85
CA ARG A 84 36.26 1.12 -39.86
C ARG A 84 37.56 1.51 -39.16
N ILE A 85 37.83 2.81 -39.05
CA ILE A 85 39.01 3.34 -38.38
C ILE A 85 39.01 3.12 -36.87
N LEU A 86 37.88 2.80 -36.28
CA LEU A 86 37.66 2.65 -34.83
C LEU A 86 37.62 1.17 -34.38
N LYS A 87 37.97 0.22 -35.24
CA LYS A 87 37.89 -1.22 -34.94
C LYS A 87 38.71 -1.69 -33.73
N GLU A 88 39.67 -0.90 -33.28
CA GLU A 88 40.57 -1.21 -32.15
C GLU A 88 40.03 -0.75 -30.81
N TYR A 89 38.94 0.05 -30.83
CA TYR A 89 38.36 0.62 -29.61
C TYR A 89 37.29 -0.28 -29.00
N PRO A 90 37.09 -0.21 -27.67
CA PRO A 90 36.03 -0.95 -26.99
C PRO A 90 34.66 -0.69 -27.60
N GLY A 91 33.84 -1.73 -27.70
CA GLY A 91 32.47 -1.66 -28.24
C GLY A 91 32.23 -2.58 -29.41
N ALA A 92 31.20 -2.28 -30.19
CA ALA A 92 30.77 -3.05 -31.33
C ALA A 92 31.11 -2.35 -32.66
N GLN A 93 31.55 -3.13 -33.64
CA GLN A 93 31.76 -2.64 -35.02
C GLN A 93 30.48 -2.82 -35.84
N CYS A 94 29.96 -1.76 -36.46
CA CYS A 94 28.75 -1.78 -37.25
C CYS A 94 29.08 -1.58 -38.75
N HIS A 95 28.75 -2.58 -39.59
CA HIS A 95 29.00 -2.54 -41.02
C HIS A 95 27.70 -2.64 -41.82
N GLY A 96 27.56 -1.80 -42.84
CA GLY A 96 26.39 -1.81 -43.72
C GLY A 96 25.22 -0.97 -43.19
N TRP A 97 25.51 0.01 -42.35
CA TRP A 97 24.51 0.99 -41.92
C TRP A 97 24.43 2.10 -42.98
N ASP A 98 23.53 1.91 -43.93
CA ASP A 98 23.31 2.86 -45.02
C ASP A 98 22.47 4.04 -44.55
N ASP A 99 22.59 5.16 -45.24
CA ASP A 99 21.97 6.43 -44.90
C ASP A 99 20.49 6.49 -45.35
N ASN A 100 19.60 6.97 -44.46
CA ASN A 100 18.19 7.20 -44.75
C ASN A 100 17.42 5.98 -45.31
N VAL A 101 17.62 4.79 -44.76
CA VAL A 101 17.01 3.54 -45.25
C VAL A 101 16.81 2.55 -44.12
N THR A 102 15.85 1.66 -44.30
CA THR A 102 15.76 0.42 -43.47
C THR A 102 16.69 -0.64 -44.05
N CYS A 103 17.70 -1.06 -43.29
CA CYS A 103 18.71 -2.03 -43.75
C CYS A 103 19.09 -3.05 -42.68
N TRP A 104 19.80 -4.10 -43.12
CA TRP A 104 20.46 -5.05 -42.23
C TRP A 104 21.93 -4.63 -42.04
N VAL A 105 22.31 -4.46 -40.81
CA VAL A 105 23.66 -4.10 -40.36
C VAL A 105 24.32 -5.32 -39.75
N THR A 106 25.61 -5.56 -40.06
CA THR A 106 26.40 -6.57 -39.38
C THR A 106 27.08 -5.91 -38.16
N LEU A 107 26.73 -6.41 -36.98
CA LEU A 107 27.34 -6.04 -35.72
C LEU A 107 28.40 -7.07 -35.35
N LYS A 108 29.64 -6.66 -35.17
CA LYS A 108 30.76 -7.48 -34.79
C LYS A 108 31.24 -7.13 -33.39
N ASP A 109 31.29 -8.14 -32.54
CA ASP A 109 31.76 -7.95 -31.14
C ASP A 109 33.30 -7.93 -31.03
N MET A 110 33.79 -7.76 -29.80
CA MET A 110 35.23 -7.68 -29.51
C MET A 110 35.95 -9.02 -29.76
N GLN A 111 35.24 -10.16 -29.76
CA GLN A 111 35.76 -11.48 -30.04
C GLN A 111 35.71 -11.82 -31.54
N GLY A 112 35.10 -10.97 -32.33
CA GLY A 112 34.96 -11.16 -33.76
C GLY A 112 33.70 -11.91 -34.21
N ASN A 113 32.78 -12.23 -33.28
CA ASN A 113 31.50 -12.86 -33.62
C ASN A 113 30.58 -11.83 -34.27
N GLU A 114 29.82 -12.29 -35.25
CA GLU A 114 28.90 -11.44 -36.01
C GLU A 114 27.44 -11.73 -35.69
N THR A 115 26.63 -10.69 -35.60
CA THR A 115 25.17 -10.78 -35.52
C THR A 115 24.52 -9.78 -36.47
N GLN A 116 23.28 -10.02 -36.84
CA GLN A 116 22.54 -9.14 -37.73
C GLN A 116 21.63 -8.19 -36.94
N VAL A 117 21.66 -6.93 -37.31
CA VAL A 117 20.81 -5.89 -36.73
C VAL A 117 19.92 -5.29 -37.81
N SER A 118 18.60 -5.37 -37.62
CA SER A 118 17.67 -4.65 -38.48
C SER A 118 17.59 -3.20 -37.97
N VAL A 119 18.05 -2.26 -38.75
CA VAL A 119 18.03 -0.83 -38.46
C VAL A 119 17.01 -0.14 -39.32
N GLU A 120 16.00 0.45 -38.73
CA GLU A 120 15.05 1.32 -39.39
C GLU A 120 15.44 2.79 -39.10
N ASP A 121 16.17 3.41 -40.03
CA ASP A 121 16.74 4.75 -39.96
C ASP A 121 16.32 5.63 -41.16
N GLU A 122 15.06 5.50 -41.59
CA GLU A 122 14.48 6.40 -42.59
C GLU A 122 14.07 7.69 -41.92
N TYR A 123 14.86 8.74 -42.08
CA TYR A 123 14.66 10.02 -41.37
C TYR A 123 14.38 11.20 -42.27
N GLY A 124 14.76 11.16 -43.56
CA GLY A 124 14.64 12.28 -44.51
C GLY A 124 13.47 12.12 -45.50
N TYR A 125 12.49 13.01 -45.43
CA TYR A 125 11.30 12.94 -46.27
C TYR A 125 11.09 14.25 -47.04
N PRO A 126 10.44 14.20 -48.22
CA PRO A 126 10.16 15.44 -49.02
C PRO A 126 9.02 16.28 -48.41
N SER A 127 8.24 15.78 -47.47
CA SER A 127 7.09 16.46 -46.88
C SER A 127 6.71 15.88 -45.51
N GLY A 128 6.23 16.72 -44.61
CA GLY A 128 5.65 16.34 -43.33
C GLY A 128 4.41 15.44 -43.44
N LYS A 129 3.76 15.40 -44.61
CA LYS A 129 2.66 14.45 -44.91
C LYS A 129 3.09 12.98 -44.83
N LYS A 130 4.40 12.71 -44.80
CA LYS A 130 4.96 11.34 -44.63
C LYS A 130 5.11 10.91 -43.17
N ALA A 131 4.73 11.71 -42.18
CA ALA A 131 4.88 11.38 -40.78
C ALA A 131 4.12 10.06 -40.39
N ALA A 132 2.89 9.89 -40.89
CA ALA A 132 2.15 8.64 -40.67
C ALA A 132 2.83 7.41 -41.33
N TYR A 133 3.43 7.58 -42.49
CA TYR A 133 4.22 6.53 -43.13
C TYR A 133 5.46 6.17 -42.28
N LYS A 134 6.16 7.18 -41.75
CA LYS A 134 7.28 6.97 -40.82
C LYS A 134 6.85 6.12 -39.63
N GLY A 135 5.78 6.51 -38.93
CA GLY A 135 5.25 5.71 -37.82
C GLY A 135 4.94 4.27 -38.22
N HIS A 136 4.50 4.05 -39.47
CA HIS A 136 4.15 2.71 -39.96
C HIS A 136 5.38 1.82 -40.18
N ILE A 137 6.46 2.33 -40.77
CA ILE A 137 7.69 1.56 -40.98
C ILE A 137 8.42 1.30 -39.67
N THR A 138 8.44 2.27 -38.76
CA THR A 138 8.98 2.11 -37.40
C THR A 138 8.24 0.97 -36.67
N TRP A 139 6.91 0.99 -36.69
CA TRP A 139 6.08 -0.08 -36.12
C TRP A 139 6.34 -1.43 -36.77
N LYS A 140 6.52 -1.48 -38.08
CA LYS A 140 6.85 -2.72 -38.82
C LYS A 140 8.16 -3.34 -38.34
N ASN A 141 9.19 -2.55 -38.09
CA ASN A 141 10.47 -3.05 -37.57
C ASN A 141 10.33 -3.54 -36.10
N MET A 142 9.57 -2.83 -35.28
CA MET A 142 9.21 -3.26 -33.92
C MET A 142 8.44 -4.58 -33.93
N GLN A 143 7.49 -4.76 -34.87
CA GLN A 143 6.77 -6.02 -35.02
C GLN A 143 7.69 -7.18 -35.45
N ALA A 144 8.72 -6.91 -36.27
CA ALA A 144 9.71 -7.89 -36.65
C ALA A 144 10.55 -8.35 -35.45
N ALA A 145 10.91 -7.45 -34.57
CA ALA A 145 11.55 -7.76 -33.30
C ALA A 145 10.68 -8.73 -32.44
N MET A 146 9.41 -8.39 -32.24
CA MET A 146 8.46 -9.23 -31.50
C MET A 146 8.31 -10.63 -32.10
N LYS A 147 8.27 -10.74 -33.43
CA LYS A 147 8.19 -12.04 -34.14
C LYS A 147 9.45 -12.88 -33.99
N ASN A 148 10.60 -12.25 -33.80
CA ASN A 148 11.87 -12.95 -33.60
C ASN A 148 11.91 -13.72 -32.28
N LYS A 149 11.42 -13.15 -31.16
CA LYS A 149 11.33 -13.79 -29.84
C LYS A 149 12.58 -14.56 -29.41
N GLY A 150 13.76 -14.05 -29.74
CA GLY A 150 15.02 -14.75 -29.46
C GLY A 150 15.26 -16.05 -30.28
N LYS A 151 14.46 -16.32 -31.30
CA LYS A 151 14.64 -17.48 -32.17
C LYS A 151 15.95 -17.46 -32.97
N GLN A 152 16.45 -16.23 -33.22
CA GLN A 152 17.74 -15.99 -33.87
C GLN A 152 18.41 -14.84 -33.08
N ASN A 153 19.73 -14.92 -32.91
CA ASN A 153 20.50 -13.84 -32.32
C ASN A 153 20.52 -12.66 -33.28
N ARG A 154 19.50 -11.81 -33.21
CA ARG A 154 19.30 -10.62 -34.04
C ARG A 154 18.83 -9.46 -33.18
N TRP A 155 19.36 -8.28 -33.46
CA TRP A 155 18.92 -7.05 -32.84
C TRP A 155 18.02 -6.25 -33.79
N TYR A 156 17.20 -5.38 -33.22
CA TYR A 156 16.31 -4.49 -33.94
C TYR A 156 16.41 -3.10 -33.34
N ILE A 157 16.72 -2.11 -34.19
CA ILE A 157 16.81 -0.70 -33.81
C ILE A 157 15.82 0.08 -34.67
N SER A 158 14.94 0.84 -34.02
CA SER A 158 13.89 1.62 -34.66
C SER A 158 13.99 3.07 -34.25
N PHE A 159 13.92 3.99 -35.18
CA PHE A 159 13.92 5.43 -34.93
C PHE A 159 12.51 5.98 -35.10
N ALA A 160 11.91 6.52 -34.00
CA ALA A 160 10.64 7.24 -34.07
C ALA A 160 10.82 8.71 -34.53
N SER A 161 11.99 9.06 -35.03
CA SER A 161 12.39 10.41 -35.44
C SER A 161 12.49 10.54 -36.95
N ALA A 162 12.11 11.70 -37.50
CA ALA A 162 12.30 12.06 -38.92
C ALA A 162 12.17 13.58 -39.15
N THR A 163 12.50 13.99 -40.36
CA THR A 163 12.44 15.40 -40.79
C THR A 163 12.11 15.51 -42.27
N ALA A 164 11.59 16.64 -42.69
CA ALA A 164 11.38 17.03 -44.08
C ALA A 164 11.86 18.48 -44.26
N LEU A 165 13.06 18.79 -43.77
CA LEU A 165 13.61 20.15 -43.87
C LEU A 165 13.78 20.59 -45.33
N PRO A 166 13.53 21.89 -45.62
CA PRO A 166 13.11 22.95 -44.68
C PRO A 166 11.61 23.06 -44.42
N VAL A 167 10.80 22.12 -44.92
CA VAL A 167 9.32 22.20 -44.95
C VAL A 167 8.69 21.79 -43.61
N ALA A 168 9.26 20.76 -42.93
CA ALA A 168 8.80 20.26 -41.65
C ALA A 168 9.98 19.76 -40.83
N GLY A 169 10.10 20.26 -39.60
CA GLY A 169 11.13 19.83 -38.63
C GLY A 169 10.78 18.55 -37.90
N PRO A 170 11.70 18.02 -37.05
CA PRO A 170 11.48 16.78 -36.27
C PRO A 170 10.25 16.83 -35.38
N ALA A 171 9.89 18.00 -34.81
CA ALA A 171 8.70 18.15 -33.98
C ALA A 171 7.41 17.79 -34.72
N ALA A 172 7.27 18.22 -35.99
CA ALA A 172 6.10 17.92 -36.83
C ALA A 172 5.95 16.41 -37.13
N PHE A 173 7.05 15.67 -37.12
CA PHE A 173 7.03 14.22 -37.22
C PHE A 173 6.68 13.59 -35.89
N SER A 174 7.28 14.02 -34.78
CA SER A 174 7.01 13.46 -33.45
C SER A 174 5.55 13.63 -33.01
N ASP A 175 4.92 14.77 -33.35
CA ASP A 175 3.49 15.03 -33.09
C ASP A 175 2.53 14.02 -33.75
N VAL A 176 3.00 13.26 -34.73
CA VAL A 176 2.21 12.22 -35.42
C VAL A 176 2.72 10.82 -35.07
N VAL A 177 4.03 10.62 -35.03
CA VAL A 177 4.66 9.30 -34.84
C VAL A 177 4.51 8.82 -33.39
N ASN A 178 4.76 9.71 -32.39
CA ASN A 178 4.70 9.32 -30.98
C ASN A 178 3.31 8.87 -30.55
N PRO A 179 2.20 9.62 -30.78
CA PRO A 179 0.85 9.16 -30.39
C PRO A 179 0.42 7.91 -31.18
N MET A 180 0.83 7.76 -32.43
CA MET A 180 0.56 6.57 -33.21
C MET A 180 1.23 5.33 -32.62
N LEU A 181 2.52 5.40 -32.29
CA LEU A 181 3.26 4.33 -31.65
C LEU A 181 2.78 4.06 -30.22
N ALA A 182 2.45 5.11 -29.45
CA ALA A 182 1.87 4.95 -28.11
C ALA A 182 0.59 4.12 -28.14
N LYS A 183 -0.30 4.40 -29.09
CA LYS A 183 -1.53 3.62 -29.29
C LYS A 183 -1.23 2.17 -29.70
N GLN A 184 -0.26 1.93 -30.57
CA GLN A 184 0.09 0.59 -31.05
C GLN A 184 0.82 -0.25 -30.01
N THR A 185 1.54 0.39 -29.07
CA THR A 185 2.29 -0.27 -28.01
C THR A 185 1.46 -0.49 -26.74
N GLN A 186 0.27 0.06 -26.65
CA GLN A 186 -0.62 -0.11 -25.51
C GLN A 186 -0.92 -1.59 -25.25
N GLY A 187 -0.62 -2.05 -24.03
CA GLY A 187 -0.87 -3.43 -23.61
C GLY A 187 0.05 -4.49 -24.26
N LEU A 188 1.14 -4.09 -24.90
CA LEU A 188 2.16 -5.04 -25.38
C LEU A 188 2.77 -5.82 -24.21
N LYS A 189 2.99 -7.12 -24.44
CA LYS A 189 3.62 -8.05 -23.49
C LYS A 189 4.93 -8.65 -24.02
N GLN A 190 5.57 -7.99 -24.95
CA GLN A 190 6.78 -8.47 -25.62
C GLN A 190 7.70 -7.33 -25.97
N ALA A 191 8.99 -7.51 -25.73
CA ALA A 191 10.01 -6.58 -26.16
C ALA A 191 9.99 -6.37 -27.69
N CYS A 192 10.14 -5.15 -28.13
CA CYS A 192 10.08 -4.74 -29.53
C CYS A 192 11.39 -4.16 -30.06
N GLY A 193 12.51 -4.49 -29.43
CA GLY A 193 13.85 -4.01 -29.79
C GLY A 193 14.19 -2.69 -29.13
N ILE A 194 15.24 -2.03 -29.62
CA ILE A 194 15.69 -0.70 -29.20
C ILE A 194 14.90 0.33 -29.98
N VAL A 195 14.23 1.25 -29.30
CA VAL A 195 13.43 2.31 -29.91
C VAL A 195 13.97 3.67 -29.46
N LEU A 196 14.36 4.50 -30.43
CA LEU A 196 14.80 5.87 -30.20
C LEU A 196 13.61 6.83 -30.41
N VAL A 197 13.30 7.61 -29.38
CA VAL A 197 12.12 8.49 -29.34
C VAL A 197 12.56 9.95 -29.29
N ASP A 198 12.08 10.76 -30.24
CA ASP A 198 12.28 12.22 -30.21
C ASP A 198 11.28 12.86 -29.25
N PHE A 199 11.68 14.02 -28.68
CA PHE A 199 10.85 14.82 -27.78
C PHE A 199 10.28 14.01 -26.58
N ALA A 200 11.13 13.20 -25.95
CA ALA A 200 10.78 12.28 -24.86
C ALA A 200 10.03 12.93 -23.68
N GLY A 201 10.08 14.26 -23.53
CA GLY A 201 9.37 15.02 -22.50
C GLY A 201 7.90 15.32 -22.81
N THR A 202 7.41 15.06 -24.03
CA THR A 202 6.00 15.28 -24.39
C THR A 202 5.10 14.16 -23.84
N PRO A 203 3.80 14.42 -23.56
CA PRO A 203 2.89 13.42 -23.01
C PRO A 203 2.80 12.13 -23.85
N ASP A 204 2.70 12.27 -25.18
CA ASP A 204 2.60 11.11 -26.07
C ASP A 204 3.90 10.30 -26.14
N ALA A 205 5.06 10.96 -26.12
CA ALA A 205 6.35 10.30 -26.05
C ALA A 205 6.53 9.57 -24.71
N ARG A 206 6.14 10.17 -23.58
CA ARG A 206 6.15 9.52 -22.28
C ARG A 206 5.26 8.27 -22.27
N THR A 207 4.03 8.39 -22.77
CA THR A 207 3.11 7.24 -22.91
C THR A 207 3.73 6.12 -23.76
N LEU A 208 4.40 6.46 -24.86
CA LEU A 208 5.13 5.49 -25.70
C LEU A 208 6.26 4.83 -24.90
N ILE A 209 7.09 5.61 -24.21
CA ILE A 209 8.21 5.09 -23.41
C ILE A 209 7.70 4.19 -22.30
N ASP A 210 6.67 4.59 -21.57
CA ASP A 210 6.05 3.77 -20.51
C ASP A 210 5.53 2.43 -21.06
N ASN A 211 4.84 2.46 -22.19
CA ASN A 211 4.39 1.23 -22.86
C ASN A 211 5.55 0.31 -23.27
N LEU A 212 6.67 0.89 -23.73
CA LEU A 212 7.87 0.14 -24.10
C LEU A 212 8.55 -0.49 -22.87
N ILE A 213 8.67 0.26 -21.78
CA ILE A 213 9.18 -0.25 -20.51
C ILE A 213 8.29 -1.39 -20.00
N LEU A 214 6.97 -1.20 -20.01
CA LEU A 214 6.00 -2.21 -19.62
C LEU A 214 6.02 -3.46 -20.52
N SER A 215 6.37 -3.32 -21.80
CA SER A 215 6.48 -4.43 -22.74
C SER A 215 7.74 -5.28 -22.52
N ASN A 216 8.83 -4.66 -22.06
CA ASN A 216 10.10 -5.32 -21.70
C ASN A 216 10.06 -5.99 -20.34
N ASN A 217 9.35 -5.37 -19.41
CA ASN A 217 8.87 -6.01 -18.21
C ASN A 217 7.44 -6.45 -18.51
N PRO A 218 7.21 -7.67 -19.02
CA PRO A 218 5.87 -8.19 -18.97
C PRO A 218 5.52 -8.16 -17.48
N LYS A 219 4.91 -7.03 -17.01
CA LYS A 219 4.21 -7.06 -15.76
C LYS A 219 3.49 -8.38 -15.81
N LYS A 220 4.00 -9.31 -15.00
CA LYS A 220 3.08 -10.30 -14.58
C LYS A 220 1.73 -9.68 -14.64
N VAL A 221 0.91 -10.37 -15.27
CA VAL A 221 -0.44 -10.39 -14.75
C VAL A 221 -0.27 -10.93 -13.33
N ALA A 222 0.10 -10.05 -12.41
CA ALA A 222 -0.12 -10.30 -11.01
C ALA A 222 -1.59 -10.65 -10.99
N MET A 223 -1.90 -11.88 -10.64
CA MET A 223 -3.30 -12.28 -10.56
C MET A 223 -3.93 -11.26 -9.63
N PRO A 224 -4.97 -10.52 -10.08
CA PRO A 224 -5.54 -9.49 -9.27
C PRO A 224 -5.91 -10.10 -7.93
N LEU A 225 -5.62 -9.40 -6.82
CA LEU A 225 -6.03 -9.87 -5.51
C LEU A 225 -7.54 -10.09 -5.53
N ARG A 226 -7.97 -11.28 -5.16
CA ARG A 226 -9.39 -11.64 -5.09
C ARG A 226 -9.71 -12.28 -3.76
N PHE A 227 -10.92 -12.03 -3.31
CA PHE A 227 -11.47 -12.84 -2.24
C PHE A 227 -11.54 -14.32 -2.69
N LYS A 228 -11.23 -15.22 -1.77
CA LYS A 228 -11.36 -16.67 -1.94
C LYS A 228 -12.33 -17.16 -0.87
N GLU A 229 -13.41 -17.80 -1.28
CA GLU A 229 -14.45 -18.28 -0.36
C GLU A 229 -14.96 -17.18 0.60
N GLY A 230 -15.09 -15.94 0.09
CA GLY A 230 -15.55 -14.79 0.85
C GLY A 230 -14.50 -14.16 1.79
N LYS A 231 -13.22 -14.53 1.70
CA LYS A 231 -12.15 -14.04 2.57
C LYS A 231 -10.92 -13.65 1.80
N LEU A 232 -10.16 -12.69 2.35
CA LEU A 232 -8.79 -12.39 1.93
C LEU A 232 -7.90 -12.35 3.17
N ARG A 233 -6.85 -13.15 3.19
CA ARG A 233 -5.89 -13.18 4.30
C ARG A 233 -4.61 -12.45 3.92
N ILE A 234 -4.23 -11.48 4.74
CA ILE A 234 -3.05 -10.63 4.57
C ILE A 234 -2.08 -10.95 5.71
N ALA A 235 -0.81 -11.11 5.41
CA ALA A 235 0.25 -11.09 6.41
C ALA A 235 0.97 -9.75 6.33
N GLN A 236 0.93 -8.96 7.41
CA GLN A 236 1.76 -7.80 7.60
C GLN A 236 3.08 -8.26 8.22
N LEU A 237 4.17 -8.09 7.48
CA LEU A 237 5.54 -8.16 7.99
C LEU A 237 6.04 -6.73 8.17
N THR A 238 6.75 -6.45 9.24
CA THR A 238 7.30 -5.11 9.50
C THR A 238 8.64 -5.22 10.19
N ASP A 239 9.47 -4.20 10.01
CA ASP A 239 10.73 -4.10 10.75
C ASP A 239 11.57 -5.38 10.62
N VAL A 240 11.76 -5.81 9.37
CA VAL A 240 12.57 -6.99 9.05
C VAL A 240 14.05 -6.73 9.35
N HIS A 241 14.48 -5.46 9.24
CA HIS A 241 15.84 -5.03 9.52
C HIS A 241 16.89 -5.99 8.96
N TRP A 242 16.75 -6.29 7.67
CA TRP A 242 17.71 -7.19 7.02
C TRP A 242 19.09 -6.53 6.95
N GLU A 243 20.03 -7.03 7.71
CA GLU A 243 21.44 -6.66 7.67
C GLU A 243 22.22 -7.76 6.93
N PRO A 244 22.66 -7.55 5.68
CA PRO A 244 23.20 -8.62 4.82
C PRO A 244 24.44 -9.35 5.32
N ASN A 245 25.12 -8.81 6.33
CA ASN A 245 26.31 -9.40 6.94
C ASN A 245 26.08 -9.89 8.38
N SER A 246 24.84 -9.82 8.88
CA SER A 246 24.48 -10.26 10.23
C SER A 246 24.05 -11.73 10.24
N GLU A 247 24.58 -12.49 11.21
CA GLU A 247 24.15 -13.86 11.47
C GLU A 247 22.71 -13.95 11.96
N LYS A 248 22.18 -12.88 12.56
CA LYS A 248 20.78 -12.82 13.01
C LYS A 248 19.83 -12.74 11.83
N SER A 249 20.14 -11.93 10.81
CA SER A 249 19.35 -11.83 9.58
C SER A 249 19.22 -13.16 8.84
N GLU A 250 20.20 -14.04 8.93
CA GLU A 250 20.12 -15.37 8.31
C GLU A 250 19.02 -16.27 8.95
N LYS A 251 18.47 -15.87 10.12
CA LYS A 251 17.31 -16.53 10.76
C LYS A 251 15.97 -16.02 10.26
N ASN A 252 15.93 -14.83 9.63
CA ASN A 252 14.68 -14.23 9.14
C ASN A 252 13.88 -15.17 8.23
N PRO A 253 14.48 -15.86 7.22
CA PRO A 253 13.74 -16.78 6.37
C PRO A 253 13.10 -17.95 7.12
N GLU A 254 13.77 -18.51 8.13
CA GLU A 254 13.23 -19.61 8.91
C GLU A 254 11.96 -19.19 9.66
N THR A 255 12.04 -18.06 10.37
CA THR A 255 10.92 -17.50 11.13
C THR A 255 9.76 -17.08 10.23
N ILE A 256 10.05 -16.26 9.22
CA ILE A 256 9.02 -15.69 8.34
C ILE A 256 8.35 -16.78 7.51
N LEU A 257 9.11 -17.65 6.86
CA LEU A 257 8.54 -18.72 6.04
C LEU A 257 7.70 -19.70 6.87
N LYS A 258 8.12 -19.99 8.11
CA LYS A 258 7.32 -20.84 9.01
C LYS A 258 5.95 -20.20 9.32
N VAL A 259 5.92 -18.90 9.63
CA VAL A 259 4.67 -18.16 9.87
C VAL A 259 3.80 -18.15 8.62
N LEU A 260 4.39 -17.86 7.44
CA LEU A 260 3.65 -17.86 6.17
C LEU A 260 3.10 -19.24 5.79
N GLU A 261 3.84 -20.32 6.06
CA GLU A 261 3.39 -21.69 5.86
C GLU A 261 2.21 -22.07 6.78
N MET A 262 2.27 -21.64 8.04
CA MET A 262 1.19 -21.87 9.03
C MET A 262 -0.08 -21.11 8.68
N GLU A 263 0.03 -19.85 8.30
CA GLU A 263 -1.10 -18.93 8.11
C GLU A 263 -1.63 -18.90 6.66
N LYS A 264 -0.82 -19.26 5.67
CA LYS A 264 -1.17 -19.34 4.24
C LYS A 264 -1.88 -18.05 3.75
N PRO A 265 -1.27 -16.88 3.88
CA PRO A 265 -1.89 -15.64 3.43
C PRO A 265 -1.99 -15.60 1.89
N ASP A 266 -2.95 -14.82 1.40
CA ASP A 266 -3.13 -14.54 -0.03
C ASP A 266 -2.17 -13.48 -0.53
N VAL A 267 -1.70 -12.63 0.37
CA VAL A 267 -0.76 -11.54 0.11
C VAL A 267 0.07 -11.21 1.36
N VAL A 268 1.32 -10.81 1.14
CA VAL A 268 2.20 -10.24 2.17
C VAL A 268 2.35 -8.74 1.92
N ILE A 269 2.24 -7.93 2.97
CA ILE A 269 2.57 -6.50 2.93
C ILE A 269 3.70 -6.25 3.92
N LEU A 270 4.86 -5.82 3.38
CA LEU A 270 5.99 -5.39 4.20
C LEU A 270 5.83 -3.90 4.47
N THR A 271 5.67 -3.54 5.76
CA THR A 271 5.40 -2.16 6.17
C THR A 271 6.66 -1.47 6.70
N GLY A 272 7.67 -1.38 5.85
CA GLY A 272 8.88 -0.58 6.06
C GLY A 272 9.97 -1.21 6.93
N ASP A 273 11.11 -0.54 6.94
CA ASP A 273 12.35 -0.94 7.60
C ASP A 273 12.74 -2.39 7.26
N VAL A 274 12.73 -2.66 5.95
CA VAL A 274 12.93 -4.00 5.41
C VAL A 274 14.40 -4.34 5.32
N VAL A 275 15.24 -3.41 4.80
CA VAL A 275 16.69 -3.59 4.66
C VAL A 275 17.41 -2.35 5.18
N THR A 276 18.14 -2.49 6.27
CA THR A 276 18.66 -1.36 7.04
C THR A 276 20.19 -1.21 6.99
N ASP A 277 20.94 -2.16 6.39
CA ASP A 277 22.42 -2.07 6.30
C ASP A 277 22.95 -2.48 4.92
N LYS A 278 24.24 -2.20 4.70
CA LYS A 278 24.99 -2.49 3.47
C LYS A 278 25.50 -3.94 3.44
N PRO A 279 25.58 -4.53 2.23
CA PRO A 279 25.20 -4.01 0.93
C PRO A 279 23.69 -4.17 0.65
N ALA A 280 22.95 -3.07 0.66
CA ALA A 280 21.48 -3.06 0.60
C ALA A 280 20.89 -3.80 -0.63
N VAL A 281 21.56 -3.75 -1.79
CA VAL A 281 21.15 -4.52 -2.98
C VAL A 281 21.07 -6.02 -2.66
N LYS A 282 22.03 -6.57 -1.93
CA LYS A 282 22.05 -7.98 -1.52
C LYS A 282 20.92 -8.28 -0.53
N GLY A 283 20.64 -7.36 0.39
CA GLY A 283 19.51 -7.48 1.33
C GLY A 283 18.16 -7.54 0.62
N TRP A 284 17.89 -6.58 -0.26
CA TRP A 284 16.66 -6.56 -1.04
C TRP A 284 16.49 -7.79 -1.94
N GLN A 285 17.59 -8.29 -2.54
CA GLN A 285 17.53 -9.53 -3.31
C GLN A 285 17.15 -10.72 -2.44
N LYS A 286 17.71 -10.82 -1.22
CA LYS A 286 17.33 -11.87 -0.25
C LYS A 286 15.87 -11.81 0.17
N VAL A 287 15.31 -10.62 0.36
CA VAL A 287 13.88 -10.43 0.63
C VAL A 287 13.05 -10.90 -0.55
N VAL A 288 13.41 -10.53 -1.77
CA VAL A 288 12.74 -11.01 -2.98
C VAL A 288 12.81 -12.54 -3.09
N ASP A 289 14.00 -13.13 -2.92
CA ASP A 289 14.20 -14.58 -2.98
C ASP A 289 13.34 -15.31 -1.92
N MET A 290 13.19 -14.73 -0.73
CA MET A 290 12.35 -15.26 0.34
C MET A 290 10.87 -15.25 -0.06
N MET A 291 10.36 -14.17 -0.64
CA MET A 291 8.98 -14.08 -1.13
C MET A 291 8.73 -15.00 -2.33
N GLU A 292 9.70 -15.12 -3.24
CA GLU A 292 9.66 -16.07 -4.36
C GLU A 292 9.59 -17.53 -3.85
N LYS A 293 10.34 -17.86 -2.80
CA LYS A 293 10.30 -19.17 -2.14
C LYS A 293 8.96 -19.45 -1.46
N ALA A 294 8.33 -18.42 -0.88
CA ALA A 294 7.00 -18.53 -0.29
C ALA A 294 5.90 -18.69 -1.34
N GLU A 295 6.16 -18.32 -2.61
CA GLU A 295 5.19 -18.30 -3.71
C GLU A 295 3.95 -17.42 -3.43
N ILE A 296 4.08 -16.39 -2.59
CA ILE A 296 2.99 -15.50 -2.20
C ILE A 296 3.21 -14.11 -2.83
N PRO A 297 2.18 -13.50 -3.45
CA PRO A 297 2.23 -12.10 -3.88
C PRO A 297 2.60 -11.17 -2.71
N PHE A 298 3.43 -10.16 -2.97
CA PHE A 298 3.82 -9.22 -1.93
C PHE A 298 3.86 -7.76 -2.40
N ALA A 299 3.71 -6.87 -1.45
CA ALA A 299 3.78 -5.42 -1.60
C ALA A 299 4.70 -4.84 -0.52
N VAL A 300 5.20 -3.61 -0.73
CA VAL A 300 6.13 -2.94 0.19
C VAL A 300 5.71 -1.48 0.34
N THR A 301 5.67 -0.97 1.57
CA THR A 301 5.73 0.46 1.86
C THR A 301 7.11 0.78 2.43
N MET A 302 7.64 1.98 2.19
CA MET A 302 8.96 2.36 2.70
C MET A 302 8.90 2.72 4.18
N GLY A 303 9.96 2.39 4.90
CA GLY A 303 10.26 2.86 6.24
C GLY A 303 11.41 3.87 6.21
N ASN A 304 11.69 4.48 7.36
CA ASN A 304 12.69 5.54 7.45
C ASN A 304 14.13 5.07 7.25
N HIS A 305 14.42 3.78 7.42
CA HIS A 305 15.76 3.22 7.20
C HIS A 305 15.97 2.65 5.78
N ASP A 306 14.94 2.36 5.01
CA ASP A 306 15.06 1.65 3.73
C ASP A 306 15.88 2.43 2.69
N ALA A 307 15.75 3.76 2.66
CA ALA A 307 16.44 4.62 1.70
C ALA A 307 17.83 5.09 2.15
N GLU A 308 18.27 4.80 3.37
CA GLU A 308 19.56 5.26 3.90
C GLU A 308 20.77 4.70 3.13
N ASN A 309 20.64 3.49 2.59
CA ASN A 309 21.75 2.75 1.98
C ASN A 309 21.56 2.45 0.49
N LEU A 310 20.36 2.68 -0.04
CA LEU A 310 20.03 2.46 -1.46
C LEU A 310 18.84 3.36 -1.83
N SER A 311 18.92 4.03 -2.97
CA SER A 311 17.80 4.89 -3.40
C SER A 311 16.53 4.09 -3.62
N GLU A 312 15.38 4.69 -3.31
CA GLU A 312 14.05 4.09 -3.53
C GLU A 312 13.86 3.60 -4.97
N ASP A 313 14.33 4.37 -5.96
CA ASP A 313 14.32 3.96 -7.36
C ASP A 313 15.03 2.63 -7.60
N SER A 314 16.18 2.44 -6.97
CA SER A 314 16.94 1.20 -7.07
C SER A 314 16.26 0.06 -6.31
N ILE A 315 15.62 0.35 -5.18
CA ILE A 315 14.82 -0.62 -4.42
C ILE A 315 13.65 -1.10 -5.29
N TYR A 316 12.85 -0.18 -5.82
CA TYR A 316 11.71 -0.54 -6.68
C TYR A 316 12.15 -1.26 -7.96
N HIS A 317 13.34 -0.91 -8.49
CA HIS A 317 13.90 -1.65 -9.61
C HIS A 317 14.16 -3.13 -9.27
N ILE A 318 14.70 -3.43 -8.08
CA ILE A 318 14.91 -4.82 -7.61
C ILE A 318 13.56 -5.51 -7.38
N LEU A 319 12.64 -4.87 -6.67
CA LEU A 319 11.31 -5.41 -6.37
C LEU A 319 10.54 -5.77 -7.65
N CYS A 320 10.57 -4.89 -8.66
CA CYS A 320 9.89 -5.10 -9.94
C CYS A 320 10.47 -6.25 -10.78
N GLN A 321 11.63 -6.81 -10.44
CA GLN A 321 12.14 -8.01 -11.10
C GLN A 321 11.39 -9.28 -10.64
N SER A 322 10.85 -9.24 -9.43
CA SER A 322 10.04 -10.36 -8.96
C SER A 322 8.68 -10.41 -9.65
N ARG A 323 8.33 -11.59 -10.09
CA ARG A 323 6.97 -11.84 -10.59
C ARG A 323 5.91 -11.79 -9.46
N LEU A 324 6.20 -11.86 -8.18
CA LEU A 324 5.28 -11.82 -7.05
C LEU A 324 5.15 -10.42 -6.42
N PHE A 325 5.94 -9.47 -6.82
CA PHE A 325 5.80 -8.09 -6.36
C PHE A 325 4.58 -7.44 -7.05
N ILE A 326 3.57 -7.06 -6.36
CA ILE A 326 2.34 -6.44 -6.84
C ILE A 326 2.24 -4.96 -6.49
N GLY A 327 3.23 -4.42 -5.77
CA GLY A 327 3.31 -2.99 -5.45
C GLY A 327 3.67 -2.13 -6.66
N GLU A 328 3.56 -0.83 -6.47
CA GLU A 328 3.88 0.19 -7.47
C GLU A 328 4.71 1.32 -6.83
N LYS A 329 5.53 2.00 -7.62
CA LYS A 329 6.26 3.19 -7.18
C LYS A 329 5.32 4.35 -6.83
N GLY A 330 4.15 4.36 -7.44
CA GLY A 330 3.16 5.42 -7.30
C GLY A 330 3.46 6.67 -8.13
N PRO A 331 2.62 7.72 -8.00
CA PRO A 331 2.79 8.95 -8.74
C PRO A 331 4.01 9.76 -8.28
N GLU A 332 4.87 10.17 -9.20
CA GLU A 332 6.07 11.00 -8.91
C GLU A 332 5.75 12.39 -8.34
N SER A 333 4.50 12.83 -8.43
CA SER A 333 4.04 14.13 -7.90
C SER A 333 3.73 14.12 -6.40
N LEU A 334 3.76 12.95 -5.78
CA LEU A 334 3.51 12.80 -4.34
C LEU A 334 4.83 12.79 -3.56
N SER A 335 4.76 13.22 -2.32
CA SER A 335 5.86 13.02 -1.36
C SER A 335 6.03 11.55 -1.06
N GLY A 336 7.28 11.11 -0.88
CA GLY A 336 7.62 9.71 -0.68
C GLY A 336 7.43 8.84 -1.92
N THR A 337 7.76 7.57 -1.79
CA THR A 337 7.72 6.58 -2.88
C THR A 337 6.98 5.33 -2.43
N GLY A 338 6.01 4.86 -3.23
CA GLY A 338 5.20 3.69 -2.86
C GLY A 338 3.82 4.06 -2.36
N ASN A 339 3.28 5.16 -2.87
CA ASN A 339 1.88 5.53 -2.63
C ASN A 339 1.00 4.88 -3.72
N TYR A 340 0.32 3.79 -3.41
CA TYR A 340 -0.50 3.05 -4.37
C TYR A 340 -1.67 2.32 -3.70
N ILE A 341 -2.55 1.76 -4.52
CA ILE A 341 -3.73 1.02 -4.08
C ILE A 341 -3.68 -0.39 -4.66
N LEU A 342 -3.95 -1.38 -3.85
CA LEU A 342 -4.21 -2.74 -4.29
C LEU A 342 -5.72 -3.00 -4.23
N PRO A 343 -6.42 -3.00 -5.37
CA PRO A 343 -7.83 -3.36 -5.40
C PRO A 343 -8.01 -4.86 -5.14
N VAL A 344 -8.97 -5.19 -4.29
CA VAL A 344 -9.38 -6.57 -4.02
C VAL A 344 -10.70 -6.85 -4.74
N TYR A 345 -10.67 -7.78 -5.65
CA TYR A 345 -11.81 -8.13 -6.50
C TYR A 345 -12.71 -9.20 -5.85
N ALA A 346 -13.94 -9.26 -6.31
CA ALA A 346 -14.92 -10.23 -5.86
C ALA A 346 -14.49 -11.68 -6.09
N SER A 347 -14.96 -12.58 -5.25
CA SER A 347 -14.70 -14.04 -5.33
C SER A 347 -15.41 -14.70 -6.50
N ASP A 348 -16.46 -14.08 -7.06
CA ASP A 348 -17.27 -14.59 -8.16
C ASP A 348 -16.59 -14.54 -9.54
N GLY A 349 -15.34 -14.08 -9.61
CA GLY A 349 -14.57 -13.96 -10.84
C GLY A 349 -14.82 -12.70 -11.66
N THR A 350 -15.74 -11.84 -11.24
CA THR A 350 -15.98 -10.55 -11.91
C THR A 350 -14.89 -9.53 -11.62
N ASP A 351 -14.84 -8.44 -12.39
CA ASP A 351 -13.92 -7.33 -12.16
C ASP A 351 -14.47 -6.27 -11.18
N LYS A 352 -15.45 -6.67 -10.37
CA LYS A 352 -15.98 -5.82 -9.31
C LYS A 352 -14.98 -5.73 -8.17
N VAL A 353 -14.58 -4.52 -7.81
CA VAL A 353 -13.75 -4.26 -6.62
C VAL A 353 -14.65 -4.27 -5.39
N ASN A 354 -14.29 -5.07 -4.39
CA ASN A 354 -15.05 -5.22 -3.14
C ASN A 354 -14.30 -4.72 -1.90
N ALA A 355 -12.99 -4.48 -2.00
CA ALA A 355 -12.20 -3.82 -0.95
C ALA A 355 -10.96 -3.14 -1.54
N LEU A 356 -10.33 -2.26 -0.75
CA LEU A 356 -9.11 -1.54 -1.11
C LEU A 356 -8.04 -1.72 -0.04
N LEU A 357 -6.78 -1.89 -0.46
CA LEU A 357 -5.63 -1.81 0.42
C LEU A 357 -4.79 -0.61 -0.01
N TYR A 358 -4.78 0.44 0.79
CA TYR A 358 -3.94 1.62 0.59
C TYR A 358 -2.55 1.33 1.15
N CYS A 359 -1.55 1.43 0.30
CA CYS A 359 -0.15 1.41 0.69
C CYS A 359 0.38 2.84 0.54
N LEU A 360 0.85 3.43 1.63
CA LEU A 360 1.32 4.80 1.67
C LEU A 360 2.76 4.85 2.18
N ASP A 361 3.54 5.79 1.68
CA ASP A 361 4.79 6.15 2.31
C ASP A 361 4.52 7.14 3.44
N SER A 362 4.92 6.80 4.66
CA SER A 362 4.79 7.70 5.82
C SER A 362 5.85 8.79 5.86
N ASN A 363 6.74 8.81 4.88
CA ASN A 363 7.99 9.56 4.83
C ASN A 363 8.95 9.15 5.95
N ASP A 364 10.10 9.80 6.08
CA ASP A 364 11.18 9.40 6.98
C ASP A 364 11.45 10.43 8.09
N TYR A 365 12.47 11.27 7.93
CA TYR A 365 12.89 12.25 8.94
C TYR A 365 12.52 13.67 8.53
N THR A 366 12.34 14.53 9.52
CA THR A 366 12.14 15.96 9.27
C THR A 366 13.46 16.64 8.89
N SER A 367 13.37 17.73 8.13
CA SER A 367 14.53 18.56 7.79
C SER A 367 15.11 19.34 9.00
N ASP A 368 14.37 19.44 10.10
CA ASP A 368 14.74 20.19 11.32
C ASP A 368 14.11 19.50 12.54
N SER A 369 14.83 18.56 13.12
CA SER A 369 14.35 17.74 14.25
C SER A 369 14.14 18.53 15.55
N GLU A 370 14.87 19.61 15.77
CA GLU A 370 14.68 20.48 16.95
C GLU A 370 13.32 21.16 16.89
N LYS A 371 12.93 21.61 15.70
CA LYS A 371 11.70 22.37 15.48
C LYS A 371 10.48 21.47 15.28
N TYR A 372 10.58 20.43 14.47
CA TYR A 372 9.44 19.65 14.04
C TYR A 372 9.36 18.24 14.62
N GLY A 373 10.40 17.81 15.39
CA GLY A 373 10.56 16.44 15.84
C GLY A 373 11.31 15.58 14.82
N ASN A 374 11.61 14.35 15.19
CA ASN A 374 12.46 13.48 14.35
C ASN A 374 11.75 13.03 13.07
N TYR A 375 10.50 12.61 13.18
CA TYR A 375 9.77 11.96 12.08
C TYR A 375 8.93 12.96 11.29
N ALA A 376 9.00 12.83 9.98
CA ALA A 376 8.12 13.51 9.03
C ALA A 376 6.69 12.92 9.12
N TRP A 377 5.80 13.42 8.32
CA TRP A 377 4.37 13.07 8.32
C TRP A 377 3.90 12.79 6.90
N ILE A 378 2.77 12.11 6.76
CA ILE A 378 2.09 11.96 5.47
C ILE A 378 1.67 13.35 5.00
N ASP A 379 2.21 13.80 3.88
CA ASP A 379 2.06 15.15 3.37
C ASP A 379 0.66 15.44 2.80
N ARG A 380 0.34 16.73 2.69
CA ARG A 380 -0.94 17.19 2.16
C ARG A 380 -1.24 16.70 0.75
N ASN A 381 -0.22 16.54 -0.11
CA ASN A 381 -0.41 16.02 -1.47
C ASN A 381 -0.82 14.53 -1.47
N GLN A 382 -0.26 13.73 -0.55
CA GLN A 382 -0.63 12.33 -0.34
C GLN A 382 -2.06 12.23 0.22
N ILE A 383 -2.42 13.09 1.19
CA ILE A 383 -3.78 13.15 1.77
C ILE A 383 -4.81 13.51 0.69
N ASN A 384 -4.52 14.52 -0.13
CA ASN A 384 -5.41 14.92 -1.22
C ASN A 384 -5.56 13.81 -2.27
N TRP A 385 -4.47 13.11 -2.59
CA TRP A 385 -4.50 11.96 -3.48
C TRP A 385 -5.36 10.83 -2.90
N TYR A 386 -5.19 10.51 -1.61
CA TYR A 386 -6.01 9.50 -0.93
C TYR A 386 -7.50 9.84 -1.00
N LEU A 387 -7.89 11.06 -0.64
CA LEU A 387 -9.29 11.52 -0.71
C LEU A 387 -9.86 11.43 -2.13
N GLU A 388 -9.08 11.81 -3.14
CA GLU A 388 -9.50 11.70 -4.53
C GLU A 388 -9.66 10.23 -4.96
N GLN A 389 -8.74 9.35 -4.58
CA GLN A 389 -8.86 7.93 -4.89
C GLN A 389 -10.07 7.29 -4.21
N SER A 390 -10.27 7.57 -2.92
CA SER A 390 -11.44 7.09 -2.18
C SER A 390 -12.75 7.53 -2.85
N ARG A 391 -12.83 8.81 -3.26
CA ARG A 391 -13.98 9.35 -4.00
C ARG A 391 -14.20 8.62 -5.33
N VAL A 392 -13.14 8.41 -6.12
CA VAL A 392 -13.22 7.71 -7.41
C VAL A 392 -13.75 6.28 -7.24
N TYR A 393 -13.28 5.55 -6.23
CA TYR A 393 -13.77 4.20 -5.97
C TYR A 393 -15.20 4.19 -5.40
N ALA A 394 -15.56 5.16 -4.56
CA ALA A 394 -16.93 5.31 -4.06
C ALA A 394 -17.91 5.60 -5.21
N GLU A 395 -17.56 6.48 -6.15
CA GLU A 395 -18.38 6.77 -7.33
C GLU A 395 -18.63 5.50 -8.17
N LYS A 396 -17.60 4.68 -8.40
CA LYS A 396 -17.72 3.39 -9.08
C LYS A 396 -18.58 2.39 -8.28
N ASN A 397 -18.69 2.57 -6.97
CA ASN A 397 -19.51 1.76 -6.07
C ASN A 397 -20.85 2.45 -5.70
N GLN A 398 -21.45 3.17 -6.63
CA GLN A 398 -22.77 3.83 -6.46
C GLN A 398 -22.79 4.87 -5.32
N GLY A 399 -21.71 5.60 -5.13
CA GLY A 399 -21.56 6.62 -4.11
C GLY A 399 -21.29 6.10 -2.69
N LYS A 400 -21.07 4.79 -2.53
CA LYS A 400 -20.78 4.19 -1.22
C LYS A 400 -19.29 3.89 -1.07
N PRO A 401 -18.65 4.32 0.03
CA PRO A 401 -17.27 3.95 0.30
C PRO A 401 -17.07 2.43 0.31
N LEU A 402 -16.01 1.96 -0.32
CA LEU A 402 -15.60 0.55 -0.24
C LEU A 402 -14.92 0.27 1.12
N PRO A 403 -15.06 -0.94 1.68
CA PRO A 403 -14.22 -1.35 2.81
C PRO A 403 -12.73 -1.23 2.46
N ALA A 404 -11.95 -0.55 3.29
CA ALA A 404 -10.53 -0.35 3.03
C ALA A 404 -9.67 -0.56 4.27
N LEU A 405 -8.40 -0.94 4.05
CA LEU A 405 -7.32 -0.95 5.04
C LEU A 405 -6.19 -0.07 4.54
N ALA A 406 -5.46 0.57 5.46
CA ALA A 406 -4.30 1.38 5.16
C ALA A 406 -3.03 0.79 5.81
N PHE A 407 -1.93 0.80 5.06
CA PHE A 407 -0.63 0.26 5.47
C PHE A 407 0.45 1.31 5.24
N PHE A 408 1.22 1.59 6.26
CA PHE A 408 2.41 2.46 6.20
C PHE A 408 3.32 2.18 7.40
N HIS A 409 4.52 2.75 7.40
CA HIS A 409 5.52 2.41 8.41
C HIS A 409 5.33 3.19 9.71
N ILE A 410 5.50 4.52 9.70
CA ILE A 410 5.46 5.35 10.92
C ILE A 410 4.02 5.62 11.33
N ALA A 411 3.68 5.29 12.58
CA ALA A 411 2.35 5.44 13.13
C ALA A 411 1.84 6.90 13.14
N LEU A 412 0.51 7.08 13.04
CA LEU A 412 -0.12 8.38 13.20
C LEU A 412 -0.13 8.83 14.68
N PRO A 413 -0.13 10.14 14.98
CA PRO A 413 -0.20 10.62 16.36
C PRO A 413 -1.38 10.08 17.18
N GLU A 414 -2.48 9.71 16.51
CA GLU A 414 -3.69 9.16 17.12
C GLU A 414 -3.47 7.79 17.80
N TYR A 415 -2.43 7.05 17.46
CA TYR A 415 -2.09 5.80 18.14
C TYR A 415 -1.85 6.01 19.64
N LYS A 416 -1.30 7.18 20.05
CA LYS A 416 -1.10 7.53 21.45
C LYS A 416 -2.40 7.75 22.23
N HIS A 417 -3.51 8.02 21.56
CA HIS A 417 -4.81 8.12 22.22
C HIS A 417 -5.30 6.79 22.80
N LEU A 418 -4.73 5.68 22.36
CA LEU A 418 -5.07 4.35 22.87
C LEU A 418 -4.33 4.02 24.17
N HIS A 419 -3.22 4.71 24.48
CA HIS A 419 -2.39 4.39 25.63
C HIS A 419 -3.17 4.48 26.94
N GLY A 420 -3.12 3.42 27.74
CA GLY A 420 -3.81 3.34 29.03
C GLY A 420 -5.33 3.14 28.95
N ARG A 421 -5.90 3.02 27.76
CA ARG A 421 -7.33 2.73 27.59
C ARG A 421 -7.60 1.24 27.86
N PRO A 422 -8.71 0.89 28.49
CA PRO A 422 -9.06 -0.50 28.82
C PRO A 422 -9.43 -1.34 27.59
N ASP A 423 -9.71 -0.71 26.44
CA ASP A 423 -10.05 -1.34 25.17
C ASP A 423 -8.85 -1.44 24.21
N MET A 424 -7.66 -0.99 24.62
CA MET A 424 -6.41 -1.32 23.95
C MET A 424 -6.04 -2.78 24.23
N TYR A 425 -5.70 -3.54 23.18
CA TYR A 425 -5.40 -4.96 23.30
C TYR A 425 -4.09 -5.32 22.63
N GLY A 426 -3.18 -5.97 23.36
CA GLY A 426 -1.82 -6.29 22.93
C GLY A 426 -0.77 -5.64 23.80
N HIS A 427 0.48 -5.63 23.34
CA HIS A 427 1.63 -5.14 24.07
C HIS A 427 1.96 -3.70 23.71
N LEU A 428 2.16 -2.86 24.73
CA LEU A 428 2.69 -1.50 24.64
C LEU A 428 4.02 -1.48 25.41
N GLY A 429 5.13 -1.61 24.71
CA GLY A 429 6.48 -1.61 25.29
C GLY A 429 7.21 -0.29 25.18
N GLU A 430 6.78 0.57 24.27
CA GLU A 430 7.39 1.88 24.04
C GLU A 430 6.35 2.96 23.68
N ASP A 431 6.69 4.24 23.93
CA ASP A 431 5.75 5.38 23.83
C ASP A 431 5.28 5.68 22.38
N GLY A 432 5.83 5.00 21.41
CA GLY A 432 5.49 5.16 19.99
C GLY A 432 6.19 6.32 19.31
N GLY A 433 6.98 6.01 18.29
CA GLY A 433 7.63 6.94 17.39
C GLY A 433 6.63 7.45 16.35
N CYS A 434 6.13 8.69 16.52
CA CYS A 434 5.22 9.29 15.56
C CYS A 434 5.57 10.76 15.29
N PRO A 435 5.07 11.36 14.19
CA PRO A 435 5.23 12.78 13.94
C PRO A 435 4.71 13.64 15.09
N LYS A 436 5.45 14.69 15.44
CA LYS A 436 4.94 15.73 16.38
C LYS A 436 3.85 16.60 15.74
N ILE A 437 3.88 16.72 14.42
CA ILE A 437 2.90 17.49 13.66
C ILE A 437 1.86 16.53 13.10
N ASN A 438 0.61 16.72 13.50
CA ASN A 438 -0.51 16.00 12.93
C ASN A 438 -0.89 16.63 11.58
N SER A 439 -0.73 15.90 10.49
CA SER A 439 -1.02 16.37 9.13
C SER A 439 -2.51 16.36 8.77
N GLY A 440 -3.32 15.69 9.58
CA GLY A 440 -4.76 15.51 9.35
C GLY A 440 -5.11 14.26 8.52
N MET A 441 -4.20 13.31 8.34
CA MET A 441 -4.48 12.07 7.60
C MET A 441 -5.60 11.24 8.26
N PHE A 442 -5.59 11.14 9.59
CA PHE A 442 -6.63 10.42 10.31
C PHE A 442 -8.02 11.07 10.11
N HIS A 443 -8.08 12.42 10.18
CA HIS A 443 -9.32 13.13 9.88
C HIS A 443 -9.82 12.88 8.45
N ALA A 444 -8.90 12.86 7.47
CA ALA A 444 -9.26 12.55 6.08
C ALA A 444 -9.84 11.14 5.94
N MET A 445 -9.34 10.15 6.69
CA MET A 445 -9.90 8.79 6.72
C MET A 445 -11.32 8.76 7.32
N ILE A 446 -11.57 9.55 8.37
CA ILE A 446 -12.92 9.69 8.95
C ILE A 446 -13.87 10.31 7.92
N GLU A 447 -13.42 11.36 7.22
CA GLU A 447 -14.23 12.08 6.21
C GLU A 447 -14.56 11.16 5.02
N ALA A 448 -13.60 10.43 4.51
CA ALA A 448 -13.78 9.48 3.40
C ALA A 448 -14.68 8.29 3.79
N GLY A 449 -14.59 7.84 5.04
CA GLY A 449 -15.43 6.79 5.60
C GLY A 449 -15.17 5.39 5.01
N ASP A 450 -14.09 5.17 4.30
CA ASP A 450 -13.73 3.90 3.68
C ASP A 450 -12.80 3.05 4.56
N VAL A 451 -11.79 3.65 5.20
CA VAL A 451 -10.80 2.94 6.01
C VAL A 451 -11.43 2.38 7.30
N MET A 452 -11.26 1.09 7.50
CA MET A 452 -11.66 0.34 8.70
C MET A 452 -10.52 0.17 9.70
N GLY A 453 -9.29 0.11 9.19
CA GLY A 453 -8.12 -0.12 10.02
C GLY A 453 -6.84 0.39 9.36
N VAL A 454 -5.93 0.84 10.20
CA VAL A 454 -4.58 1.30 9.86
C VAL A 454 -3.57 0.36 10.51
N PHE A 455 -2.59 -0.09 9.75
CA PHE A 455 -1.58 -1.03 10.17
C PHE A 455 -0.19 -0.42 9.98
N ALA A 456 0.48 -0.13 11.08
CA ALA A 456 1.80 0.49 11.12
C ALA A 456 2.88 -0.47 11.64
N GLY A 457 4.14 -0.10 11.49
CA GLY A 457 5.32 -0.73 12.06
C GLY A 457 6.11 0.24 12.93
N HIS A 458 7.46 0.27 12.79
CA HIS A 458 8.35 1.24 13.37
C HIS A 458 8.70 1.03 14.85
N ASP A 459 7.71 0.76 15.69
CA ASP A 459 7.91 0.55 17.13
C ASP A 459 7.96 -0.96 17.41
N HIS A 460 9.16 -1.51 17.66
CA HIS A 460 9.39 -2.96 17.64
C HIS A 460 8.81 -3.69 18.85
N ASP A 461 8.66 -2.99 19.98
CA ASP A 461 8.07 -3.55 21.20
C ASP A 461 6.59 -3.21 21.35
N ASN A 462 5.94 -2.73 20.28
CA ASN A 462 4.49 -2.53 20.21
C ASN A 462 3.84 -3.52 19.26
N ASP A 463 2.71 -4.11 19.69
CA ASP A 463 1.85 -4.91 18.82
C ASP A 463 0.36 -4.76 19.18
N TYR A 464 0.03 -3.68 19.88
CA TYR A 464 -1.35 -3.43 20.30
C TYR A 464 -2.27 -3.01 19.16
N ILE A 465 -3.56 -3.14 19.42
CA ILE A 465 -4.67 -2.66 18.60
C ILE A 465 -5.75 -2.04 19.47
N GLY A 466 -6.40 -1.01 18.98
CA GLY A 466 -7.59 -0.41 19.59
C GLY A 466 -8.36 0.37 18.52
N GLN A 467 -9.51 0.93 18.88
CA GLN A 467 -10.32 1.74 17.96
C GLN A 467 -10.34 3.20 18.39
N GLU A 468 -10.17 4.09 17.42
CA GLU A 468 -10.36 5.53 17.57
C GLU A 468 -11.38 5.99 16.53
N TYR A 469 -12.47 6.59 16.95
CA TYR A 469 -13.60 7.01 16.10
C TYR A 469 -14.05 5.95 15.05
N GLY A 470 -14.02 4.67 15.44
CA GLY A 470 -14.46 3.57 14.58
C GLY A 470 -13.43 3.07 13.57
N ILE A 471 -12.20 3.60 13.59
CA ILE A 471 -11.06 3.08 12.82
C ILE A 471 -10.14 2.31 13.78
N ALA A 472 -9.79 1.09 13.44
CA ALA A 472 -8.81 0.32 14.20
C ALA A 472 -7.39 0.86 13.91
N LEU A 473 -6.61 1.09 14.94
CA LEU A 473 -5.20 1.47 14.87
C LEU A 473 -4.39 0.31 15.44
N ALA A 474 -3.56 -0.33 14.62
CA ALA A 474 -2.84 -1.54 14.95
C ALA A 474 -1.36 -1.46 14.58
N TYR A 475 -0.48 -1.83 15.50
CA TYR A 475 0.91 -2.12 15.18
C TYR A 475 1.08 -3.53 14.62
N GLY A 476 1.99 -3.68 13.66
CA GLY A 476 2.49 -4.98 13.23
C GLY A 476 3.31 -5.67 14.33
N ARG A 477 3.60 -6.95 14.16
CA ARG A 477 4.57 -7.65 14.98
C ARG A 477 5.94 -7.56 14.29
N VAL A 478 6.96 -7.07 14.99
CA VAL A 478 8.35 -7.07 14.52
C VAL A 478 8.72 -8.43 13.93
N SER A 479 9.26 -8.43 12.70
CA SER A 479 9.49 -9.66 11.94
C SER A 479 10.95 -10.10 11.90
N GLY A 480 11.89 -9.15 12.01
CA GLY A 480 13.31 -9.42 11.83
C GLY A 480 14.11 -9.57 13.11
N HIS A 481 15.16 -10.40 13.04
CA HIS A 481 15.99 -10.72 14.20
C HIS A 481 17.06 -9.68 14.53
N ASP A 482 17.40 -8.76 13.62
CA ASP A 482 18.32 -7.63 13.89
C ASP A 482 17.56 -6.42 14.46
N ALA A 483 16.25 -6.35 14.31
CA ALA A 483 15.43 -5.36 15.00
C ALA A 483 15.58 -5.49 16.52
N TYR A 484 15.57 -4.36 17.24
CA TYR A 484 15.62 -4.36 18.71
C TYR A 484 14.31 -4.93 19.31
N GLY A 485 14.28 -5.04 20.66
CA GLY A 485 13.12 -5.50 21.41
C GLY A 485 13.08 -7.01 21.64
N ASP A 486 12.27 -7.40 22.63
CA ASP A 486 12.21 -8.75 23.15
C ASP A 486 10.99 -9.57 22.66
N LEU A 487 10.08 -8.98 21.91
CA LEU A 487 8.92 -9.69 21.37
C LEU A 487 9.34 -10.83 20.43
N GLU A 488 8.71 -11.99 20.55
CA GLU A 488 8.90 -13.10 19.61
C GLU A 488 8.58 -12.63 18.18
N ARG A 489 9.51 -12.85 17.24
CA ARG A 489 9.40 -12.41 15.85
C ARG A 489 8.27 -13.13 15.13
N GLY A 490 7.52 -12.38 14.30
CA GLY A 490 6.35 -12.94 13.64
C GLY A 490 5.72 -12.02 12.62
N ALA A 491 4.40 -12.09 12.54
CA ALA A 491 3.57 -11.26 11.66
C ALA A 491 2.26 -10.89 12.35
N ARG A 492 1.64 -9.79 11.92
CA ARG A 492 0.21 -9.58 12.13
C ARG A 492 -0.55 -10.14 10.94
N ILE A 493 -1.53 -10.98 11.22
CA ILE A 493 -2.42 -11.53 10.20
C ILE A 493 -3.73 -10.78 10.22
N ILE A 494 -4.28 -10.49 9.05
CA ILE A 494 -5.54 -9.77 8.88
C ILE A 494 -6.39 -10.56 7.89
N GLU A 495 -7.61 -10.90 8.28
CA GLU A 495 -8.56 -11.62 7.43
C GLU A 495 -9.79 -10.77 7.16
N LEU A 496 -9.87 -10.20 5.94
CA LEU A 496 -11.01 -9.44 5.46
C LEU A 496 -12.18 -10.33 5.10
N GLN A 497 -13.40 -9.85 5.37
CA GLN A 497 -14.66 -10.53 5.01
C GLN A 497 -15.28 -9.85 3.78
N GLU A 498 -15.52 -10.60 2.71
CA GLU A 498 -16.13 -10.07 1.49
C GLU A 498 -17.53 -9.49 1.73
N GLY A 499 -17.78 -8.30 1.19
CA GLY A 499 -19.07 -7.63 1.29
C GLY A 499 -19.44 -7.09 2.67
N LYS A 500 -18.51 -7.11 3.63
CA LYS A 500 -18.70 -6.59 4.99
C LYS A 500 -17.64 -5.56 5.35
N ARG A 501 -18.01 -4.63 6.21
CA ARG A 501 -17.05 -3.74 6.87
C ARG A 501 -16.52 -4.44 8.14
N GLN A 502 -15.78 -5.52 7.94
CA GLN A 502 -15.35 -6.42 9.00
C GLN A 502 -14.02 -7.08 8.64
N PHE A 503 -13.15 -7.21 9.63
CA PHE A 503 -11.96 -8.05 9.57
C PHE A 503 -11.66 -8.69 10.93
N ASP A 504 -11.01 -9.83 10.91
CA ASP A 504 -10.38 -10.46 12.06
C ASP A 504 -8.87 -10.23 11.96
N THR A 505 -8.18 -10.04 13.09
CA THR A 505 -6.71 -9.92 13.09
C THR A 505 -6.11 -10.60 14.31
N TRP A 506 -4.87 -11.08 14.16
CA TRP A 506 -4.13 -11.73 15.25
C TRP A 506 -2.63 -11.65 15.02
N ILE A 507 -1.85 -11.91 16.06
CA ILE A 507 -0.41 -12.10 15.97
C ILE A 507 -0.13 -13.58 15.72
N ALA A 508 0.74 -13.87 14.75
CA ALA A 508 1.24 -15.19 14.43
C ALA A 508 2.77 -15.21 14.58
N THR A 509 3.27 -16.15 15.39
CA THR A 509 4.69 -16.38 15.59
C THR A 509 4.99 -17.86 15.36
N PRO A 510 6.25 -18.31 15.30
CA PRO A 510 6.59 -19.73 15.29
C PRO A 510 5.99 -20.54 16.43
N SER A 511 5.68 -19.89 17.57
CA SER A 511 5.02 -20.52 18.74
C SER A 511 3.51 -20.65 18.59
N GLY A 512 2.88 -19.98 17.64
CA GLY A 512 1.46 -20.08 17.35
C GLY A 512 0.74 -18.75 17.23
N LYS A 513 -0.59 -18.82 17.31
CA LYS A 513 -1.51 -17.67 17.20
C LYS A 513 -1.83 -17.10 18.59
N SER A 514 -1.85 -15.76 18.69
CA SER A 514 -2.21 -15.02 19.90
C SER A 514 -2.89 -13.69 19.56
N LEU A 515 -3.43 -13.00 20.57
CA LEU A 515 -3.96 -11.65 20.47
C LEU A 515 -4.99 -11.47 19.34
N ALA A 516 -5.94 -12.41 19.22
CA ALA A 516 -6.98 -12.27 18.21
C ALA A 516 -7.97 -11.16 18.59
N TYR A 517 -8.27 -10.31 17.62
CA TYR A 517 -9.14 -9.13 17.74
C TYR A 517 -10.12 -9.09 16.56
N TYR A 518 -11.39 -8.78 16.83
CA TYR A 518 -12.46 -8.83 15.84
C TYR A 518 -13.08 -7.46 15.63
N TYR A 519 -12.79 -6.85 14.47
CA TYR A 519 -13.35 -5.56 14.07
C TYR A 519 -14.72 -5.74 13.38
N PRO A 520 -15.75 -4.93 13.65
CA PRO A 520 -15.76 -3.71 14.48
C PRO A 520 -16.12 -3.95 15.94
N SER A 521 -16.41 -5.19 16.37
CA SER A 521 -16.92 -5.46 17.72
C SER A 521 -15.91 -5.19 18.85
N ALA A 522 -14.62 -5.09 18.54
CA ALA A 522 -13.53 -5.03 19.51
C ALA A 522 -13.50 -6.19 20.51
N ILE A 523 -14.20 -7.30 20.22
CA ILE A 523 -14.09 -8.53 20.99
C ILE A 523 -12.71 -9.15 20.75
N THR A 524 -12.14 -9.74 21.76
CA THR A 524 -10.79 -10.33 21.74
C THR A 524 -10.84 -11.82 22.04
N SER A 525 -9.73 -12.54 21.79
CA SER A 525 -9.60 -13.93 22.23
C SER A 525 -9.69 -14.10 23.75
N ASP A 526 -9.27 -13.08 24.52
CA ASP A 526 -9.36 -13.12 25.98
C ASP A 526 -10.81 -12.96 26.45
N ASP A 527 -11.60 -12.11 25.76
CA ASP A 527 -13.03 -12.02 26.00
C ASP A 527 -13.74 -13.36 25.72
N GLU A 528 -13.37 -14.04 24.62
CA GLU A 528 -13.94 -15.35 24.25
C GLU A 528 -13.50 -16.49 25.20
N ALA A 529 -12.40 -16.35 25.92
CA ALA A 529 -11.92 -17.30 26.92
C ALA A 529 -12.70 -17.23 28.25
N VAL A 530 -13.49 -16.17 28.46
CA VAL A 530 -14.32 -16.01 29.66
C VAL A 530 -15.47 -17.02 29.64
N THR A 531 -15.68 -17.75 30.74
CA THR A 531 -16.83 -18.64 30.89
C THR A 531 -18.14 -17.85 30.80
N PRO A 532 -19.05 -18.17 29.87
CA PRO A 532 -20.32 -17.50 29.75
C PRO A 532 -21.20 -17.65 30.99
N LEU A 533 -21.95 -16.62 31.33
CA LEU A 533 -22.99 -16.75 32.36
C LEU A 533 -24.11 -17.66 31.89
N PRO A 534 -24.60 -18.57 32.75
CA PRO A 534 -25.65 -19.50 32.38
C PRO A 534 -26.99 -18.77 32.15
N ALA A 535 -27.72 -19.22 31.15
CA ALA A 535 -29.06 -18.72 30.87
C ALA A 535 -30.02 -19.04 32.02
N LYS A 536 -30.95 -18.14 32.28
CA LYS A 536 -32.00 -18.29 33.29
C LYS A 536 -33.22 -19.05 32.72
N GLN A 537 -33.77 -19.90 33.53
CA GLN A 537 -35.05 -20.56 33.23
C GLN A 537 -36.19 -19.59 33.53
N VAL A 538 -36.78 -19.03 32.50
CA VAL A 538 -37.88 -18.06 32.59
C VAL A 538 -39.01 -18.47 31.66
N ASN A 539 -40.23 -18.11 32.01
CA ASN A 539 -41.43 -18.27 31.17
C ASN A 539 -41.83 -16.89 30.66
N PRO A 540 -41.39 -16.49 29.46
CA PRO A 540 -41.71 -15.17 28.94
C PRO A 540 -43.21 -15.06 28.66
N THR A 541 -43.84 -14.00 29.14
CA THR A 541 -45.29 -13.75 28.98
C THR A 541 -45.60 -12.87 27.79
N LYS A 542 -44.82 -11.86 27.57
CA LYS A 542 -44.93 -10.90 26.45
C LYS A 542 -43.63 -10.15 26.25
N ASN A 543 -43.48 -9.53 25.08
CA ASN A 543 -42.38 -8.59 24.84
C ASN A 543 -42.58 -7.30 25.64
N GLY A 544 -41.47 -6.70 26.06
CA GLY A 544 -41.44 -5.41 26.75
C GLY A 544 -40.55 -5.38 27.99
N VAL A 545 -40.57 -4.21 28.63
CA VAL A 545 -39.83 -3.92 29.85
C VAL A 545 -40.78 -3.40 30.92
N SER A 546 -40.57 -3.76 32.20
CA SER A 546 -41.23 -3.10 33.33
C SER A 546 -40.43 -1.87 33.72
N TYR A 547 -41.09 -0.84 34.20
CA TYR A 547 -40.43 0.38 34.68
C TYR A 547 -40.99 0.83 35.99
N ILE A 548 -40.14 1.51 36.74
CA ILE A 548 -40.52 2.39 37.86
C ILE A 548 -40.00 3.79 37.56
N TYR A 549 -40.90 4.80 37.63
CA TYR A 549 -40.57 6.17 37.40
C TYR A 549 -40.48 6.93 38.74
N TYR A 550 -39.39 7.69 38.85
CA TYR A 550 -39.08 8.51 40.05
C TYR A 550 -38.95 9.97 39.66
N GLU A 551 -39.38 10.84 40.57
CA GLU A 551 -39.03 12.27 40.56
C GLU A 551 -38.14 12.60 41.76
N GLY A 552 -37.12 13.42 41.52
CA GLY A 552 -36.14 13.82 42.54
C GLY A 552 -34.85 14.33 41.92
N LYS A 553 -34.03 15.04 42.72
CA LYS A 553 -32.71 15.49 42.28
C LYS A 553 -31.70 14.36 42.43
N PHE A 554 -31.24 13.86 41.33
CA PHE A 554 -30.28 12.76 41.26
C PHE A 554 -28.93 13.27 40.75
N LYS A 555 -27.85 12.73 41.31
CA LYS A 555 -26.46 12.85 40.86
C LYS A 555 -25.82 11.50 40.68
N HIS A 556 -26.55 10.43 41.04
CA HIS A 556 -26.15 9.05 40.96
C HIS A 556 -27.40 8.17 41.03
N THR A 557 -27.39 6.99 40.37
CA THR A 557 -28.54 6.07 40.37
C THR A 557 -28.91 5.55 41.77
N ASP A 558 -27.96 5.47 42.71
CA ASP A 558 -28.23 5.10 44.10
C ASP A 558 -29.17 6.08 44.82
N HIS A 559 -29.27 7.32 44.36
CA HIS A 559 -30.15 8.33 44.91
C HIS A 559 -31.64 8.03 44.73
N PHE A 560 -32.01 7.08 43.87
CA PHE A 560 -33.41 6.63 43.76
C PHE A 560 -33.98 6.15 45.08
N LYS A 561 -33.16 5.47 45.91
CA LYS A 561 -33.55 4.94 47.20
C LYS A 561 -33.61 5.99 48.31
N THR A 562 -32.86 7.08 48.19
CA THR A 562 -32.71 8.09 49.22
C THR A 562 -33.49 9.38 48.93
N ASN A 563 -33.47 9.82 47.70
CA ASN A 563 -34.01 11.11 47.24
C ASN A 563 -35.17 10.96 46.26
N GLY A 564 -35.45 9.74 45.76
CA GLY A 564 -36.46 9.48 44.75
C GLY A 564 -37.86 9.32 45.35
N VAL A 565 -38.82 9.99 44.75
CA VAL A 565 -40.25 9.78 45.03
C VAL A 565 -40.83 8.97 43.88
N LYS A 566 -41.19 7.70 44.12
CA LYS A 566 -41.87 6.86 43.13
C LYS A 566 -43.19 7.54 42.73
N LYS A 567 -43.38 7.78 41.43
CA LYS A 567 -44.55 8.46 40.86
C LYS A 567 -45.39 7.55 40.04
N ASP A 568 -44.76 6.62 39.33
CA ASP A 568 -45.46 5.71 38.42
C ASP A 568 -44.69 4.38 38.29
N GLU A 569 -45.42 3.34 37.86
CA GLU A 569 -44.87 2.05 37.47
C GLU A 569 -45.75 1.38 36.42
N GLY A 570 -45.17 0.58 35.58
CA GLY A 570 -45.92 -0.10 34.53
C GLY A 570 -45.01 -0.90 33.61
N THR A 571 -45.54 -1.10 32.40
CA THR A 571 -44.78 -1.80 31.34
C THR A 571 -44.83 -0.97 30.07
N MET A 572 -43.72 -1.07 29.26
CA MET A 572 -43.64 -0.42 27.97
C MET A 572 -42.91 -1.34 26.97
N PRO A 573 -43.02 -1.08 25.64
CA PRO A 573 -42.41 -1.96 24.63
C PRO A 573 -40.91 -2.08 24.71
N ASN A 574 -40.22 -1.00 25.10
CA ASN A 574 -38.75 -0.93 25.16
C ASN A 574 -38.30 0.18 26.11
N PHE A 575 -37.00 0.36 26.28
CA PHE A 575 -36.42 1.43 27.09
C PHE A 575 -36.73 2.80 26.46
N SER A 576 -37.60 3.59 27.06
CA SER A 576 -37.99 4.92 26.59
C SER A 576 -38.16 5.89 27.73
N ILE A 577 -37.65 7.10 27.57
CA ILE A 577 -37.80 8.21 28.48
C ILE A 577 -38.71 9.31 27.90
N LEU A 578 -39.22 9.12 26.68
CA LEU A 578 -40.00 10.14 25.96
C LEU A 578 -41.30 10.52 26.64
N ASN A 579 -41.83 9.65 27.51
CA ASN A 579 -43.09 9.89 28.23
C ASN A 579 -42.86 10.40 29.63
N ALA A 580 -41.65 10.85 29.99
CA ALA A 580 -41.42 11.46 31.32
C ALA A 580 -42.29 12.72 31.47
N PRO A 581 -43.08 12.84 32.59
CA PRO A 581 -43.95 13.97 32.80
C PRO A 581 -43.21 15.30 33.01
N VAL A 582 -41.97 15.24 33.48
CA VAL A 582 -41.11 16.40 33.70
C VAL A 582 -39.86 16.31 32.82
N LYS A 583 -39.21 17.46 32.57
CA LYS A 583 -38.01 17.52 31.72
C LYS A 583 -36.73 17.24 32.49
N ASP A 584 -36.69 17.67 33.75
CA ASP A 584 -35.50 17.58 34.60
C ASP A 584 -35.86 16.88 35.90
N HIS A 585 -34.85 16.37 36.62
CA HIS A 585 -34.97 15.78 37.94
C HIS A 585 -35.89 14.55 38.00
N PHE A 586 -35.71 13.61 37.12
CA PHE A 586 -36.43 12.35 37.11
C PHE A 586 -35.48 11.15 36.88
N GLY A 587 -36.01 9.95 37.11
CA GLY A 587 -35.27 8.71 36.83
C GLY A 587 -36.18 7.55 36.51
N TYR A 588 -35.61 6.57 35.85
CA TYR A 588 -36.24 5.30 35.54
C TYR A 588 -35.41 4.13 36.04
N GLU A 589 -36.07 3.14 36.58
CA GLU A 589 -35.57 1.80 36.81
C GLU A 589 -36.32 0.87 35.83
N PHE A 590 -35.59 0.26 34.87
CA PHE A 590 -36.15 -0.68 33.91
C PHE A 590 -35.69 -2.11 34.23
N LYS A 591 -36.62 -3.09 34.13
CA LYS A 591 -36.30 -4.53 34.25
C LYS A 591 -36.93 -5.33 33.12
N SER A 592 -36.18 -6.29 32.64
CA SER A 592 -36.61 -7.18 31.56
C SER A 592 -35.72 -8.42 31.51
N TYR A 593 -36.08 -9.38 30.68
CA TYR A 593 -35.19 -10.43 30.23
C TYR A 593 -34.83 -10.22 28.76
N ILE A 594 -33.53 -10.22 28.46
CA ILE A 594 -33.04 -10.19 27.09
C ILE A 594 -32.83 -11.61 26.57
N HIS A 595 -33.31 -11.91 25.37
CA HIS A 595 -33.03 -13.20 24.72
C HIS A 595 -31.74 -13.12 23.92
N ILE A 596 -30.77 -13.93 24.29
CA ILE A 596 -29.47 -14.09 23.65
C ILE A 596 -29.57 -15.25 22.65
N PRO A 597 -29.39 -14.99 21.33
CA PRO A 597 -29.65 -15.99 20.29
C PRO A 597 -28.54 -17.05 20.12
N LYS A 598 -27.38 -16.85 20.71
CA LYS A 598 -26.21 -17.73 20.55
C LYS A 598 -25.21 -17.48 21.69
N THR A 599 -24.68 -18.53 22.28
CA THR A 599 -23.61 -18.44 23.28
C THR A 599 -22.40 -17.71 22.74
N GLY A 600 -21.89 -16.72 23.51
CA GLY A 600 -20.67 -15.97 23.19
C GLY A 600 -20.60 -14.63 23.89
N VAL A 601 -19.67 -13.79 23.43
CA VAL A 601 -19.44 -12.46 24.00
C VAL A 601 -20.33 -11.43 23.30
N TYR A 602 -20.93 -10.58 24.11
CA TYR A 602 -21.77 -9.47 23.66
C TYR A 602 -21.24 -8.16 24.22
N ASN A 603 -21.24 -7.13 23.37
CA ASN A 603 -21.04 -5.76 23.77
C ASN A 603 -22.41 -5.12 24.00
N PHE A 604 -22.59 -4.47 25.13
CA PHE A 604 -23.68 -3.55 25.35
C PHE A 604 -23.15 -2.13 25.32
N TYR A 605 -24.01 -1.19 24.90
CA TYR A 605 -23.65 0.23 24.84
C TYR A 605 -24.80 1.06 25.42
N LEU A 606 -24.44 1.99 26.28
CA LEU A 606 -25.32 3.06 26.72
C LEU A 606 -24.83 4.39 26.13
N TYR A 607 -25.76 5.16 25.60
CA TYR A 607 -25.58 6.56 25.27
C TYR A 607 -26.61 7.33 26.06
N SER A 608 -26.21 8.05 27.06
CA SER A 608 -27.14 8.73 27.99
C SER A 608 -26.67 10.12 28.36
N ASP A 609 -27.64 10.98 28.56
CA ASP A 609 -27.62 12.31 29.19
C ASP A 609 -28.74 12.30 30.23
N ASP A 610 -28.53 12.29 31.51
CA ASP A 610 -27.27 12.16 32.29
C ASP A 610 -26.87 10.69 32.52
N GLY A 611 -26.86 10.28 33.79
CA GLY A 611 -26.27 9.04 34.27
C GLY A 611 -27.11 7.80 34.04
N SER A 612 -26.42 6.69 33.76
CA SER A 612 -27.03 5.38 33.57
C SER A 612 -26.14 4.24 34.05
N LEU A 613 -26.78 3.10 34.41
CA LEU A 613 -26.09 1.92 34.95
C LEU A 613 -26.79 0.66 34.41
N LEU A 614 -26.06 -0.23 33.76
CA LEU A 614 -26.59 -1.48 33.19
C LEU A 614 -26.05 -2.69 33.95
N TYR A 615 -26.99 -3.54 34.40
CA TYR A 615 -26.69 -4.85 34.93
C TYR A 615 -27.22 -5.95 33.99
N ILE A 616 -26.46 -7.01 33.86
CA ILE A 616 -26.91 -8.29 33.27
C ILE A 616 -26.69 -9.38 34.31
N ASP A 617 -27.75 -10.12 34.66
CA ASP A 617 -27.77 -11.14 35.70
C ASP A 617 -27.15 -10.67 37.02
N GLY A 618 -27.43 -9.43 37.39
CA GLY A 618 -26.94 -8.79 38.61
C GLY A 618 -25.47 -8.30 38.57
N LYS A 619 -24.74 -8.53 37.47
CA LYS A 619 -23.38 -8.01 37.27
C LYS A 619 -23.44 -6.64 36.57
N VAL A 620 -22.68 -5.69 37.06
CA VAL A 620 -22.50 -4.40 36.38
C VAL A 620 -21.75 -4.64 35.07
N VAL A 621 -22.37 -4.29 33.95
CA VAL A 621 -21.76 -4.33 32.62
C VAL A 621 -21.30 -2.98 32.16
N ILE A 622 -22.12 -1.93 32.44
CA ILE A 622 -21.77 -0.54 32.10
C ILE A 622 -22.08 0.33 33.29
N ASP A 623 -21.09 1.10 33.71
CA ASP A 623 -21.24 2.19 34.69
C ASP A 623 -21.02 3.54 33.98
N ASN A 624 -22.10 4.19 33.61
CA ASN A 624 -22.13 5.55 33.07
C ASN A 624 -22.83 6.51 34.03
N ASN A 625 -22.61 6.30 35.36
CA ASN A 625 -23.17 7.11 36.40
C ASN A 625 -22.56 8.53 36.46
N GLY A 626 -23.24 9.41 37.18
CA GLY A 626 -22.85 10.81 37.35
C GLY A 626 -23.67 11.76 36.47
N SER A 627 -23.67 13.06 36.83
CA SER A 627 -24.26 14.09 35.98
C SER A 627 -23.24 14.50 34.93
N HIS A 628 -23.59 14.34 33.66
CA HIS A 628 -22.72 14.62 32.49
C HIS A 628 -23.56 14.84 31.24
N SER A 629 -23.06 15.62 30.27
CA SER A 629 -23.65 15.70 28.95
C SER A 629 -23.63 14.32 28.25
N ALA A 630 -24.41 14.20 27.19
CA ALA A 630 -24.53 12.94 26.45
C ALA A 630 -23.21 12.24 26.23
N ALA A 631 -23.03 11.06 26.79
CA ALA A 631 -21.81 10.25 26.74
C ALA A 631 -22.13 8.81 26.39
N ARG A 632 -21.24 8.21 25.60
CA ARG A 632 -21.31 6.78 25.26
C ARG A 632 -20.34 5.99 26.12
N LYS A 633 -20.83 4.91 26.72
CA LYS A 633 -20.00 3.86 27.32
C LYS A 633 -20.42 2.48 26.85
N GLY A 634 -19.46 1.57 26.76
CA GLY A 634 -19.66 0.17 26.43
C GLY A 634 -19.15 -0.76 27.50
N GLY A 635 -19.66 -1.99 27.50
CA GLY A 635 -19.17 -3.08 28.35
C GLY A 635 -19.41 -4.42 27.70
N LYS A 636 -18.50 -5.37 27.98
CA LYS A 636 -18.53 -6.74 27.42
C LYS A 636 -18.97 -7.73 28.47
N ILE A 637 -19.69 -8.76 28.03
CA ILE A 637 -20.08 -9.89 28.88
C ILE A 637 -20.27 -11.15 28.05
N ALA A 638 -19.79 -12.28 28.54
CA ALA A 638 -19.99 -13.60 27.93
C ALA A 638 -21.29 -14.21 28.48
N LEU A 639 -22.21 -14.62 27.58
CA LEU A 639 -23.54 -15.13 27.90
C LEU A 639 -23.80 -16.43 27.14
N GLU A 640 -24.48 -17.39 27.79
CA GLU A 640 -25.07 -18.55 27.12
C GLU A 640 -26.27 -18.14 26.26
N GLU A 641 -26.62 -18.95 25.28
CA GLU A 641 -27.87 -18.84 24.54
C GLU A 641 -29.07 -19.00 25.49
N GLY A 642 -30.04 -18.09 25.43
CA GLY A 642 -31.22 -18.09 26.25
C GLY A 642 -31.54 -16.75 26.87
N PHE A 643 -32.27 -16.76 28.02
CA PHE A 643 -32.69 -15.51 28.68
C PHE A 643 -31.74 -15.09 29.78
N HIS A 644 -31.49 -13.79 29.83
CA HIS A 644 -30.68 -13.13 30.88
C HIS A 644 -31.43 -11.93 31.42
N GLU A 645 -31.36 -11.71 32.73
CA GLU A 645 -31.98 -10.57 33.38
C GLU A 645 -31.24 -9.29 32.99
N LEU A 646 -31.99 -8.30 32.46
CA LEU A 646 -31.49 -6.97 32.14
C LEU A 646 -32.10 -5.98 33.12
N HIS A 647 -31.27 -5.24 33.85
CA HIS A 647 -31.67 -4.20 34.78
C HIS A 647 -30.92 -2.92 34.42
N LEU A 648 -31.68 -1.87 34.04
CA LEU A 648 -31.13 -0.59 33.59
C LEU A 648 -31.67 0.52 34.52
N LEU A 649 -30.77 1.32 35.04
CA LEU A 649 -31.06 2.55 35.77
C LEU A 649 -30.67 3.73 34.92
N TYR A 650 -31.50 4.76 34.90
CA TYR A 650 -31.26 6.02 34.18
C TYR A 650 -31.79 7.19 35.03
N PHE A 651 -31.07 8.31 35.08
CA PHE A 651 -31.60 9.56 35.58
C PHE A 651 -31.21 10.74 34.72
N GLU A 652 -32.08 11.72 34.76
CA GLU A 652 -31.92 13.08 34.24
C GLU A 652 -31.80 14.07 35.40
N ASP A 653 -30.68 14.78 35.42
CA ASP A 653 -30.44 15.82 36.43
C ASP A 653 -30.91 17.18 35.96
N TYR A 654 -30.37 17.67 34.83
CA TYR A 654 -30.68 18.98 34.29
C TYR A 654 -30.26 19.18 32.83
N MET A 655 -31.13 19.80 32.02
CA MET A 655 -30.95 20.27 30.64
C MET A 655 -31.20 19.23 29.53
N GLY A 656 -30.25 18.37 29.24
CA GLY A 656 -30.34 17.39 28.15
C GLY A 656 -30.89 16.08 28.63
N GLN A 657 -31.68 15.36 27.79
CA GLN A 657 -32.16 14.02 28.10
C GLN A 657 -32.01 13.10 26.91
N GLU A 658 -31.22 12.07 27.09
CA GLU A 658 -30.96 11.06 26.05
C GLU A 658 -30.78 9.68 26.68
N LEU A 659 -31.39 8.67 26.10
CA LEU A 659 -31.15 7.27 26.44
C LEU A 659 -31.21 6.38 25.20
N LYS A 660 -30.11 5.75 24.86
CA LYS A 660 -30.02 4.73 23.80
C LYS A 660 -29.32 3.51 24.36
N VAL A 661 -29.92 2.34 24.13
CA VAL A 661 -29.40 1.03 24.56
C VAL A 661 -29.16 0.19 23.33
N LYS A 662 -27.90 -0.21 23.13
CA LYS A 662 -27.52 -1.00 21.94
C LYS A 662 -26.76 -2.25 22.34
N ILE A 663 -26.71 -3.21 21.40
CA ILE A 663 -26.01 -4.48 21.53
C ILE A 663 -25.25 -4.80 20.24
N SER A 664 -24.12 -5.46 20.36
CA SER A 664 -23.42 -6.09 19.24
C SER A 664 -22.72 -7.36 19.68
N SER A 665 -22.22 -8.14 18.72
CA SER A 665 -21.33 -9.27 18.96
C SER A 665 -20.44 -9.47 17.73
N ARG A 666 -19.56 -10.45 17.74
CA ARG A 666 -18.73 -10.79 16.55
C ARG A 666 -19.55 -11.13 15.29
N TRP A 667 -20.77 -11.64 15.45
CA TRP A 667 -21.68 -12.03 14.37
C TRP A 667 -22.93 -11.15 14.24
N MET A 668 -23.05 -10.11 15.07
CA MET A 668 -24.16 -9.19 15.12
C MET A 668 -23.63 -7.76 15.07
N GLU A 669 -23.99 -7.02 14.02
CA GLU A 669 -23.68 -5.60 13.94
C GLU A 669 -24.30 -4.82 15.09
N GLU A 670 -23.72 -3.67 15.45
CA GLU A 670 -24.27 -2.80 16.47
C GLU A 670 -25.67 -2.32 16.09
N GLN A 671 -26.63 -2.62 16.94
CA GLN A 671 -28.03 -2.26 16.74
C GLN A 671 -28.69 -1.90 18.06
N PHE A 672 -29.82 -1.18 17.98
CA PHE A 672 -30.67 -0.95 19.15
C PHE A 672 -31.22 -2.29 19.66
N ILE A 673 -31.29 -2.42 21.01
CA ILE A 673 -32.06 -3.50 21.61
C ILE A 673 -33.53 -3.25 21.25
N SER A 674 -34.08 -4.10 20.40
CA SER A 674 -35.46 -3.96 19.91
C SER A 674 -36.47 -4.53 20.92
N ASP A 675 -37.74 -4.13 20.79
CA ASP A 675 -38.87 -4.67 21.53
C ASP A 675 -39.00 -6.18 21.41
N LYS A 676 -38.54 -6.77 20.28
CA LYS A 676 -38.54 -8.22 20.04
C LYS A 676 -37.45 -8.99 20.82
N MET A 677 -36.45 -8.29 21.35
CA MET A 677 -35.33 -8.88 22.08
C MET A 677 -35.57 -8.88 23.61
N VAL A 678 -36.53 -8.12 24.11
CA VAL A 678 -36.81 -7.96 25.53
C VAL A 678 -38.17 -8.52 25.90
N PHE A 679 -38.25 -9.18 27.07
CA PHE A 679 -39.38 -9.95 27.49
C PHE A 679 -39.68 -9.70 28.98
N LEU A 680 -40.98 -9.76 29.31
CA LEU A 680 -41.47 -9.83 30.68
C LEU A 680 -41.70 -11.30 31.05
N SER A 681 -41.46 -11.66 32.30
CA SER A 681 -41.75 -12.96 32.90
C SER A 681 -42.66 -12.81 34.11
N GLU A 682 -43.45 -13.83 34.36
CA GLU A 682 -44.22 -13.92 35.61
C GLU A 682 -43.32 -14.07 36.83
#